data_ab5a1a0a1ecb765db35643bdadc348ba
#
_entry.id   ab5a1a0a1ecb765db35643bdadc348ba
#
_cell.length_a   1.000
_cell.length_b   1.000
_cell.length_c   1.000
_cell.angle_alpha   90.00
_cell.angle_beta   90.00
_cell.angle_gamma   90.00
#
_symmetry.space_group_name_H-M   'P 1'
#
loop_
_entity.id
_entity.type
_entity.pdbx_description
1 polymer ?
#
loop_
_entity_poly.entity_id
_entity_poly.type
_entity_poly.pdbx_seq_one_letter_code
_entity_poly.pdbx_strand_id
1 'polypeptide(L)'
;MSLEDELLQQRIPVALKKQMTPGPTVYTLENRRGRWVNIFGRLKPGIAPAQAKASLQPLFHSILEMEVQQQEFSRASAYTREEFLRSTVEVLPGSRGGALLGTMAGAPLWVLMALVGLVLLIACANVANLLMARAGGRRKEIAVRLAVGARRSRLVRQLMVESLLMAICGGAAGTLLAYWADRFLVSFLPSDIPVRLSGAPDPRVLAFALAASVLTGIVFGLAPALQATRVDLHSALKEEGAAIAGGGHARLRKLLVVTQMALSLLLLIGAGLFIRSLRNLGSLDPGFRTANVVVFSVDPSLSGYTGPQTQLFYRQLTEKLRALPEVESASLGLVRVLDFGEWDSTVTVEGYEAKPGEDMNPFYNGVSPGYFATLGIPMMEGRDFTAADAGGARKVGIVNQKFARRYFGDRSPVGRHFGFGGDPGIKTDIEIVGVVKDAVYQNLRDPIPRQVFVPYEQRNNFPSMTVYARTRLDPRRAQAAIRGIVHGMDPNLPIYDMRTLATQVELSLIFDRMVAFLATVFGALATLLAAVGLYGVMAYSVARRTREIGLRMALGASNRTIVWLVMREALLLFGAGAAIALPCAWGLTRLLRAQLYGIAPGDPLSLALATLALAAAAALSGYVPAFRAARIDPIGALKYE
;
A
#
# COMPACT_ATOMS: atom_id res chain seq x y z
N MET A 1 17.03 27.90 -32.70
CA MET A 1 15.63 27.49 -32.77
C MET A 1 15.17 27.30 -31.34
N SER A 2 14.22 28.06 -30.86
CA SER A 2 13.78 27.94 -29.46
C SER A 2 12.96 26.67 -29.29
N LEU A 3 12.89 26.12 -28.09
CA LEU A 3 12.04 24.95 -27.77
C LEU A 3 10.57 25.24 -28.13
N GLU A 4 10.16 26.50 -28.14
CA GLU A 4 8.89 27.00 -28.62
C GLU A 4 8.66 26.77 -30.11
N ASP A 5 9.70 27.02 -30.95
CA ASP A 5 9.63 26.80 -32.40
C ASP A 5 9.53 25.30 -32.73
N GLU A 6 10.19 24.45 -31.96
CA GLU A 6 10.17 23.01 -32.13
C GLU A 6 8.82 22.39 -31.70
N LEU A 7 8.24 22.88 -30.59
CA LEU A 7 6.90 22.51 -30.16
C LEU A 7 5.80 23.03 -31.11
N LEU A 8 6.02 24.19 -31.75
CA LEU A 8 5.12 24.76 -32.76
C LEU A 8 5.15 23.96 -34.07
N GLN A 9 6.28 23.41 -34.45
CA GLN A 9 6.43 22.59 -35.67
C GLN A 9 5.82 21.18 -35.54
N GLN A 10 5.78 20.61 -34.35
CA GLN A 10 5.17 19.30 -34.09
C GLN A 10 3.66 19.44 -33.94
N ARG A 11 2.87 19.62 -34.93
CA ARG A 11 1.39 19.57 -35.01
C ARG A 11 0.65 19.12 -33.74
N ILE A 12 1.03 19.64 -32.56
CA ILE A 12 0.38 19.36 -31.28
C ILE A 12 -0.93 20.15 -31.26
N PRO A 13 -2.09 19.55 -30.96
CA PRO A 13 -3.36 20.25 -30.89
C PRO A 13 -3.28 21.47 -29.96
N VAL A 14 -3.89 22.59 -30.35
CA VAL A 14 -3.87 23.86 -29.58
C VAL A 14 -4.31 23.67 -28.13
N ALA A 15 -5.26 22.78 -27.89
CA ALA A 15 -5.70 22.41 -26.52
C ALA A 15 -4.57 21.77 -25.70
N LEU A 16 -3.75 20.92 -26.31
CA LEU A 16 -2.61 20.29 -25.64
C LEU A 16 -1.45 21.29 -25.42
N LYS A 17 -1.23 22.21 -26.35
CA LYS A 17 -0.25 23.31 -26.19
C LYS A 17 -0.59 24.20 -25.00
N LYS A 18 -1.88 24.55 -24.83
CA LYS A 18 -2.34 25.33 -23.68
C LYS A 18 -2.20 24.58 -22.34
N GLN A 19 -2.26 23.24 -22.34
CA GLN A 19 -2.00 22.42 -21.15
C GLN A 19 -0.50 22.28 -20.86
N MET A 20 0.34 22.35 -21.89
CA MET A 20 1.81 22.24 -21.75
C MET A 20 2.50 23.57 -21.50
N THR A 21 1.86 24.70 -21.79
CA THR A 21 2.34 26.04 -21.44
C THR A 21 1.65 26.50 -20.16
N PRO A 22 2.29 26.38 -18.99
CA PRO A 22 1.74 26.89 -17.74
C PRO A 22 1.53 28.41 -17.86
N GLY A 23 0.51 28.89 -17.17
CA GLY A 23 0.20 30.31 -17.14
C GLY A 23 1.39 31.17 -16.66
N PRO A 24 1.35 32.48 -16.93
CA PRO A 24 2.52 33.37 -17.06
C PRO A 24 3.33 33.66 -15.81
N THR A 25 3.18 32.95 -14.69
CA THR A 25 3.80 33.43 -13.45
C THR A 25 4.75 32.50 -12.73
N VAL A 26 4.79 31.17 -12.98
CA VAL A 26 5.70 30.27 -12.25
C VAL A 26 6.47 29.32 -13.16
N TYR A 27 5.84 28.81 -14.19
CA TYR A 27 6.42 27.81 -15.10
C TYR A 27 6.42 28.35 -16.53
N THR A 28 7.25 29.33 -16.81
CA THR A 28 7.51 29.80 -18.19
C THR A 28 8.75 29.09 -18.72
N LEU A 29 8.89 28.98 -20.05
CA LEU A 29 10.10 28.47 -20.69
C LEU A 29 11.33 29.34 -20.36
N GLU A 30 11.10 30.57 -19.96
CA GLU A 30 12.13 31.55 -19.58
C GLU A 30 12.58 31.38 -18.12
N ASN A 31 11.74 30.79 -17.24
CA ASN A 31 12.11 30.57 -15.84
C ASN A 31 13.02 29.34 -15.69
N ARG A 32 14.32 29.57 -15.74
CA ARG A 32 15.36 28.56 -15.63
C ARG A 32 15.46 27.88 -14.25
N ARG A 33 14.81 28.42 -13.24
CA ARG A 33 14.71 27.81 -11.90
C ARG A 33 13.56 26.81 -11.80
N GLY A 34 12.56 26.91 -12.68
CA GLY A 34 11.39 26.04 -12.71
C GLY A 34 11.64 24.77 -13.52
N ARG A 35 11.40 23.60 -12.93
CA ARG A 35 11.52 22.30 -13.61
C ARG A 35 10.15 21.63 -13.64
N TRP A 36 9.54 21.63 -14.82
CA TRP A 36 8.17 21.14 -14.99
C TRP A 36 7.99 20.15 -16.14
N VAL A 37 9.05 19.98 -16.96
CA VAL A 37 9.00 19.09 -18.13
C VAL A 37 9.63 17.75 -17.80
N ASN A 38 8.92 16.66 -18.07
CA ASN A 38 9.47 15.32 -18.07
C ASN A 38 9.97 14.96 -19.45
N ILE A 39 11.23 14.58 -19.57
CA ILE A 39 11.87 14.21 -20.84
C ILE A 39 11.79 12.70 -21.01
N PHE A 40 11.18 12.24 -22.10
CA PHE A 40 11.16 10.83 -22.49
C PHE A 40 12.16 10.60 -23.63
N GLY A 41 13.02 9.60 -23.45
CA GLY A 41 14.01 9.22 -24.46
C GLY A 41 14.03 7.71 -24.70
N ARG A 42 14.45 7.31 -25.90
CA ARG A 42 14.72 5.92 -26.22
C ARG A 42 16.23 5.70 -26.19
N LEU A 43 16.70 4.81 -25.34
CA LEU A 43 18.12 4.44 -25.31
C LEU A 43 18.50 3.66 -26.57
N LYS A 44 19.72 3.89 -27.06
CA LYS A 44 20.29 3.06 -28.13
C LYS A 44 20.45 1.62 -27.67
N PRO A 45 20.35 0.63 -28.58
CA PRO A 45 20.56 -0.77 -28.24
C PRO A 45 21.88 -0.98 -27.50
N GLY A 46 21.86 -1.74 -26.40
CA GLY A 46 23.03 -2.05 -25.59
C GLY A 46 23.41 -1.03 -24.53
N ILE A 47 22.74 0.14 -24.46
CA ILE A 47 22.98 1.14 -23.42
C ILE A 47 22.10 0.87 -22.20
N ALA A 48 22.73 0.65 -21.05
CA ALA A 48 22.00 0.51 -19.78
C ALA A 48 21.56 1.89 -19.21
N PRO A 49 20.44 1.98 -18.46
CA PRO A 49 20.00 3.24 -17.84
C PRO A 49 21.08 3.91 -16.97
N ALA A 50 21.87 3.12 -16.23
CA ALA A 50 22.97 3.65 -15.43
C ALA A 50 24.07 4.31 -16.28
N GLN A 51 24.38 3.74 -17.45
CA GLN A 51 25.34 4.31 -18.39
C GLN A 51 24.79 5.59 -19.03
N ALA A 52 23.50 5.61 -19.37
CA ALA A 52 22.85 6.82 -19.86
C ALA A 52 22.87 7.94 -18.79
N LYS A 53 22.56 7.62 -17.53
CA LYS A 53 22.66 8.57 -16.40
C LYS A 53 24.08 9.15 -16.30
N ALA A 54 25.09 8.29 -16.32
CA ALA A 54 26.50 8.71 -16.23
C ALA A 54 26.94 9.61 -17.39
N SER A 55 26.45 9.36 -18.60
CA SER A 55 26.77 10.18 -19.79
C SER A 55 26.01 11.52 -19.81
N LEU A 56 24.79 11.57 -19.25
CA LEU A 56 23.98 12.79 -19.20
C LEU A 56 24.39 13.73 -18.07
N GLN A 57 24.94 13.20 -16.96
CA GLN A 57 25.27 14.00 -15.78
C GLN A 57 26.24 15.15 -16.05
N PRO A 58 27.37 15.00 -16.81
CA PRO A 58 28.25 16.09 -17.13
C PRO A 58 27.58 17.17 -17.97
N LEU A 59 26.79 16.79 -18.98
CA LEU A 59 26.02 17.72 -19.81
C LEU A 59 25.01 18.49 -18.95
N PHE A 60 24.29 17.79 -18.06
CA PHE A 60 23.34 18.41 -17.16
C PHE A 60 24.03 19.41 -16.23
N HIS A 61 25.20 19.07 -15.69
CA HIS A 61 25.96 19.95 -14.81
C HIS A 61 26.41 21.21 -15.55
N SER A 62 26.89 21.11 -16.80
CA SER A 62 27.24 22.28 -17.61
C SER A 62 26.07 23.21 -17.90
N ILE A 63 24.85 22.61 -18.07
CA ILE A 63 23.61 23.40 -18.20
C ILE A 63 23.31 24.13 -16.89
N LEU A 64 23.46 23.49 -15.73
CA LEU A 64 23.25 24.13 -14.43
C LEU A 64 24.22 25.28 -14.19
N GLU A 65 25.50 25.12 -14.54
CA GLU A 65 26.51 26.17 -14.45
C GLU A 65 26.16 27.39 -15.32
N MET A 66 25.65 27.15 -16.52
CA MET A 66 25.17 28.21 -17.40
C MET A 66 23.91 28.89 -16.85
N GLU A 67 22.97 28.12 -16.33
CA GLU A 67 21.69 28.63 -15.78
C GLU A 67 21.91 29.48 -14.51
N VAL A 68 22.84 29.13 -13.63
CA VAL A 68 23.17 29.89 -12.41
C VAL A 68 23.68 31.29 -12.73
N GLN A 69 24.24 31.54 -13.93
CA GLN A 69 24.71 32.83 -14.36
C GLN A 69 23.61 33.75 -14.92
N GLN A 70 22.39 33.21 -15.11
CA GLN A 70 21.28 33.98 -15.66
C GLN A 70 20.65 34.94 -14.63
N GLN A 71 19.87 35.90 -15.14
CA GLN A 71 19.25 36.94 -14.34
C GLN A 71 18.34 36.42 -13.22
N GLU A 72 17.70 35.27 -13.43
CA GLU A 72 16.83 34.61 -12.47
C GLU A 72 17.55 34.20 -11.17
N PHE A 73 18.86 33.97 -11.26
CA PHE A 73 19.74 33.69 -10.11
C PHE A 73 20.45 34.91 -9.52
N SER A 74 20.22 36.11 -10.07
CA SER A 74 20.93 37.32 -9.61
C SER A 74 20.76 37.61 -8.12
N ARG A 75 19.59 37.27 -7.56
CA ARG A 75 19.25 37.46 -6.15
C ARG A 75 19.37 36.18 -5.31
N ALA A 76 19.66 35.03 -5.93
CA ALA A 76 19.74 33.78 -5.22
C ALA A 76 20.90 33.79 -4.21
N SER A 77 20.65 33.22 -3.01
CA SER A 77 21.67 33.05 -1.98
C SER A 77 22.80 32.12 -2.46
N ALA A 78 23.98 32.21 -1.85
CA ALA A 78 25.09 31.29 -2.15
C ALA A 78 24.64 29.82 -1.92
N TYR A 79 23.91 29.55 -0.86
CA TYR A 79 23.36 28.24 -0.56
C TYR A 79 22.40 27.73 -1.67
N THR A 80 21.46 28.55 -2.11
CA THR A 80 20.54 28.20 -3.21
C THR A 80 21.28 27.87 -4.50
N ARG A 81 22.33 28.62 -4.85
CA ARG A 81 23.15 28.36 -6.03
C ARG A 81 23.91 27.03 -5.90
N GLU A 82 24.48 26.76 -4.74
CA GLU A 82 25.24 25.53 -4.48
C GLU A 82 24.33 24.31 -4.54
N GLU A 83 23.15 24.34 -3.89
CA GLU A 83 22.17 23.27 -3.96
C GLU A 83 21.63 23.04 -5.37
N PHE A 84 21.41 24.09 -6.13
CA PHE A 84 21.02 24.01 -7.54
C PHE A 84 22.07 23.26 -8.36
N LEU A 85 23.35 23.61 -8.19
CA LEU A 85 24.48 22.96 -8.86
C LEU A 85 24.68 21.49 -8.43
N ARG A 86 24.27 21.13 -7.22
CA ARG A 86 24.29 19.72 -6.73
C ARG A 86 23.19 18.84 -7.33
N SER A 87 22.25 19.42 -8.06
CA SER A 87 21.16 18.66 -8.69
C SER A 87 21.70 17.57 -9.62
N THR A 88 21.03 16.42 -9.64
CA THR A 88 21.41 15.27 -10.48
C THR A 88 20.28 14.86 -11.40
N VAL A 89 20.65 14.33 -12.59
CA VAL A 89 19.68 13.70 -13.50
C VAL A 89 19.30 12.33 -12.97
N GLU A 90 18.00 12.05 -12.92
CA GLU A 90 17.49 10.70 -12.70
C GLU A 90 16.97 10.09 -14.00
N VAL A 91 17.45 8.88 -14.33
CA VAL A 91 16.99 8.13 -15.49
C VAL A 91 16.16 6.95 -15.00
N LEU A 92 14.86 7.05 -15.19
CA LEU A 92 13.89 6.04 -14.76
C LEU A 92 13.38 5.24 -15.96
N PRO A 93 13.03 3.95 -15.79
CA PRO A 93 12.42 3.16 -16.85
C PRO A 93 11.05 3.72 -17.24
N GLY A 94 10.93 4.27 -18.46
CA GLY A 94 9.67 4.83 -18.99
C GLY A 94 8.60 3.80 -19.36
N SER A 95 8.93 2.49 -19.35
CA SER A 95 8.01 1.42 -19.69
C SER A 95 6.79 1.27 -18.78
N ARG A 96 6.83 1.90 -17.60
CA ARG A 96 5.74 1.87 -16.61
C ARG A 96 4.97 3.18 -16.49
N GLY A 97 5.18 4.12 -17.39
CA GLY A 97 4.57 5.46 -17.32
C GLY A 97 5.16 6.35 -16.22
N GLY A 98 4.49 7.45 -15.91
CA GLY A 98 4.91 8.38 -14.84
C GLY A 98 4.94 7.70 -13.48
N ALA A 99 6.02 7.94 -12.73
CA ALA A 99 6.39 7.20 -11.53
C ALA A 99 5.47 7.41 -10.30
N LEU A 100 4.45 8.25 -10.37
CA LEU A 100 3.63 8.62 -9.21
C LEU A 100 2.97 7.39 -8.53
N LEU A 101 2.34 6.51 -9.32
CA LEU A 101 1.78 5.25 -8.79
C LEU A 101 2.87 4.29 -8.31
N GLY A 102 4.04 4.29 -8.96
CA GLY A 102 5.17 3.44 -8.56
C GLY A 102 5.79 3.87 -7.24
N THR A 103 5.87 5.16 -6.96
CA THR A 103 6.38 5.69 -5.68
C THR A 103 5.37 5.49 -4.54
N MET A 104 4.08 5.71 -4.79
CA MET A 104 3.02 5.53 -3.78
C MET A 104 2.75 4.06 -3.45
N ALA A 105 2.72 3.18 -4.46
CA ALA A 105 2.42 1.76 -4.29
C ALA A 105 3.65 0.90 -4.01
N GLY A 106 4.88 1.41 -4.15
CA GLY A 106 6.10 0.60 -4.08
C GLY A 106 6.25 -0.15 -2.75
N ALA A 107 6.18 0.54 -1.63
CA ALA A 107 6.32 -0.07 -0.33
C ALA A 107 5.16 -1.04 0.04
N PRO A 108 3.88 -0.70 -0.17
CA PRO A 108 2.77 -1.65 -0.02
C PRO A 108 2.93 -2.92 -0.87
N LEU A 109 3.38 -2.81 -2.12
CA LEU A 109 3.58 -3.97 -2.99
C LEU A 109 4.68 -4.91 -2.49
N TRP A 110 5.79 -4.39 -1.94
CA TRP A 110 6.82 -5.23 -1.34
C TRP A 110 6.31 -6.01 -0.13
N VAL A 111 5.48 -5.38 0.71
CA VAL A 111 4.82 -6.06 1.84
C VAL A 111 3.93 -7.19 1.33
N LEU A 112 3.09 -6.92 0.33
CA LEU A 112 2.22 -7.95 -0.27
C LEU A 112 3.02 -9.10 -0.89
N MET A 113 4.12 -8.82 -1.59
CA MET A 113 5.02 -9.86 -2.13
C MET A 113 5.62 -10.73 -1.01
N ALA A 114 6.02 -10.13 0.10
CA ALA A 114 6.51 -10.88 1.25
C ALA A 114 5.41 -11.78 1.85
N LEU A 115 4.19 -11.26 2.02
CA LEU A 115 3.04 -12.04 2.51
C LEU A 115 2.73 -13.23 1.59
N VAL A 116 2.71 -13.01 0.27
CA VAL A 116 2.52 -14.09 -0.73
C VAL A 116 3.62 -15.14 -0.65
N GLY A 117 4.88 -14.70 -0.50
CA GLY A 117 6.03 -15.60 -0.32
C GLY A 117 5.90 -16.50 0.92
N LEU A 118 5.44 -15.92 2.04
CA LEU A 118 5.19 -16.68 3.27
C LEU A 118 4.05 -17.70 3.09
N VAL A 119 2.95 -17.32 2.45
CA VAL A 119 1.84 -18.25 2.15
C VAL A 119 2.31 -19.38 1.24
N LEU A 120 3.12 -19.07 0.23
CA LEU A 120 3.69 -20.08 -0.67
C LEU A 120 4.56 -21.07 0.11
N LEU A 121 5.41 -20.59 1.02
CA LEU A 121 6.23 -21.47 1.87
C LEU A 121 5.38 -22.40 2.76
N ILE A 122 4.27 -21.90 3.32
CA ILE A 122 3.33 -22.69 4.10
C ILE A 122 2.65 -23.75 3.22
N ALA A 123 2.19 -23.37 2.03
CA ALA A 123 1.59 -24.30 1.08
C ALA A 123 2.57 -25.39 0.66
N CYS A 124 3.82 -25.03 0.41
CA CYS A 124 4.90 -25.96 0.07
C CYS A 124 5.19 -26.94 1.21
N ALA A 125 5.23 -26.47 2.45
CA ALA A 125 5.40 -27.35 3.62
C ALA A 125 4.24 -28.35 3.74
N ASN A 126 3.01 -27.93 3.43
CA ASN A 126 1.85 -28.84 3.41
C ASN A 126 1.96 -29.91 2.34
N VAL A 127 2.33 -29.53 1.12
CA VAL A 127 2.54 -30.47 0.02
C VAL A 127 3.65 -31.49 0.38
N ALA A 128 4.78 -31.00 0.93
CA ALA A 128 5.86 -31.86 1.39
C ALA A 128 5.40 -32.86 2.46
N ASN A 129 4.64 -32.38 3.46
CA ASN A 129 4.07 -33.23 4.51
C ASN A 129 3.14 -34.31 3.95
N LEU A 130 2.28 -33.94 2.98
CA LEU A 130 1.34 -34.87 2.33
C LEU A 130 2.06 -35.91 1.47
N LEU A 131 3.10 -35.49 0.71
CA LEU A 131 3.93 -36.41 -0.08
C LEU A 131 4.70 -37.39 0.82
N MET A 132 5.26 -36.91 1.93
CA MET A 132 5.93 -37.77 2.91
C MET A 132 4.94 -38.77 3.59
N ALA A 133 3.70 -38.36 3.82
CA ALA A 133 2.68 -39.26 4.36
C ALA A 133 2.33 -40.37 3.37
N ARG A 134 2.12 -40.02 2.07
CA ARG A 134 1.85 -40.98 0.99
C ARG A 134 3.04 -41.93 0.76
N ALA A 135 4.27 -41.40 0.74
CA ALA A 135 5.47 -42.21 0.58
C ALA A 135 5.65 -43.22 1.72
N GLY A 136 5.26 -42.83 2.97
CA GLY A 136 5.23 -43.75 4.11
C GLY A 136 4.29 -44.95 3.94
N GLY A 137 3.11 -44.74 3.34
CA GLY A 137 2.15 -45.80 3.04
C GLY A 137 2.59 -46.76 1.92
N ARG A 138 3.46 -46.28 1.00
CA ARG A 138 3.98 -47.06 -0.11
C ARG A 138 5.36 -47.72 0.16
N ARG A 139 5.81 -47.71 1.41
CA ARG A 139 7.15 -48.22 1.75
C ARG A 139 7.36 -49.69 1.42
N LYS A 140 6.39 -50.56 1.71
CA LYS A 140 6.42 -52.00 1.37
C LYS A 140 6.51 -52.18 -0.16
N GLU A 141 5.71 -51.43 -0.93
CA GLU A 141 5.71 -51.47 -2.41
C GLU A 141 7.06 -51.03 -2.99
N ILE A 142 7.63 -49.92 -2.47
CA ILE A 142 8.94 -49.39 -2.91
C ILE A 142 10.05 -50.38 -2.56
N ALA A 143 10.01 -51.00 -1.37
CA ALA A 143 10.98 -52.00 -0.95
C ALA A 143 10.95 -53.25 -1.82
N VAL A 144 9.76 -53.77 -2.17
CA VAL A 144 9.59 -54.90 -3.10
C VAL A 144 10.13 -54.54 -4.49
N ARG A 145 9.83 -53.37 -5.03
CA ARG A 145 10.37 -52.95 -6.35
C ARG A 145 11.90 -52.84 -6.34
N LEU A 146 12.50 -52.35 -5.26
CA LEU A 146 13.94 -52.28 -5.11
C LEU A 146 14.56 -53.70 -5.00
N ALA A 147 13.90 -54.62 -4.25
CA ALA A 147 14.32 -55.99 -4.12
C ALA A 147 14.27 -56.78 -5.47
N VAL A 148 13.31 -56.47 -6.32
CA VAL A 148 13.17 -57.02 -7.69
C VAL A 148 14.12 -56.33 -8.69
N GLY A 149 14.99 -55.40 -8.26
CA GLY A 149 16.05 -54.81 -9.06
C GLY A 149 15.72 -53.45 -9.71
N ALA A 150 14.66 -52.78 -9.30
CA ALA A 150 14.36 -51.43 -9.80
C ALA A 150 15.45 -50.41 -9.34
N ARG A 151 15.97 -49.62 -10.30
CA ARG A 151 16.96 -48.58 -9.98
C ARG A 151 16.32 -47.45 -9.16
N ARG A 152 17.01 -46.98 -8.13
CA ARG A 152 16.56 -45.82 -7.27
C ARG A 152 16.22 -44.61 -8.11
N SER A 153 17.00 -44.28 -9.15
CA SER A 153 16.76 -43.15 -10.05
C SER A 153 15.42 -43.23 -10.79
N ARG A 154 14.97 -44.44 -11.15
CA ARG A 154 13.66 -44.64 -11.81
C ARG A 154 12.51 -44.34 -10.86
N LEU A 155 12.61 -44.75 -9.59
CA LEU A 155 11.59 -44.46 -8.56
C LEU A 155 11.58 -42.97 -8.19
N VAL A 156 12.73 -42.33 -8.02
CA VAL A 156 12.83 -40.87 -7.80
C VAL A 156 12.19 -40.12 -8.97
N ARG A 157 12.52 -40.47 -10.23
CA ARG A 157 11.92 -39.84 -11.41
C ARG A 157 10.38 -40.01 -11.42
N GLN A 158 9.86 -41.19 -11.08
CA GLN A 158 8.42 -41.44 -11.04
C GLN A 158 7.75 -40.51 -10.00
N LEU A 159 8.28 -40.44 -8.76
CA LEU A 159 7.75 -39.56 -7.71
C LEU A 159 7.86 -38.06 -8.07
N MET A 160 8.94 -37.68 -8.75
CA MET A 160 9.13 -36.31 -9.24
C MET A 160 8.12 -35.93 -10.31
N VAL A 161 7.85 -36.85 -11.28
CA VAL A 161 6.80 -36.61 -12.30
C VAL A 161 5.41 -36.46 -11.64
N GLU A 162 5.08 -37.30 -10.65
CA GLU A 162 3.83 -37.18 -9.89
C GLU A 162 3.72 -35.82 -9.18
N SER A 163 4.79 -35.36 -8.52
CA SER A 163 4.85 -34.06 -7.85
C SER A 163 4.75 -32.90 -8.84
N LEU A 164 5.45 -32.99 -9.97
CA LEU A 164 5.45 -31.96 -11.00
C LEU A 164 4.07 -31.81 -11.67
N LEU A 165 3.42 -32.93 -11.98
CA LEU A 165 2.05 -32.91 -12.51
C LEU A 165 1.07 -32.23 -11.55
N MET A 166 1.14 -32.58 -10.25
CA MET A 166 0.31 -31.92 -9.24
C MET A 166 0.60 -30.42 -9.16
N ALA A 167 1.88 -30.01 -9.22
CA ALA A 167 2.27 -28.62 -9.18
C ALA A 167 1.79 -27.83 -10.41
N ILE A 168 1.87 -28.43 -11.61
CA ILE A 168 1.38 -27.82 -12.86
C ILE A 168 -0.15 -27.70 -12.83
N CYS A 169 -0.88 -28.76 -12.44
CA CYS A 169 -2.33 -28.71 -12.31
C CYS A 169 -2.76 -27.65 -11.28
N GLY A 170 -2.08 -27.60 -10.13
CA GLY A 170 -2.31 -26.58 -9.11
C GLY A 170 -2.00 -25.17 -9.62
N GLY A 171 -0.91 -24.99 -10.36
CA GLY A 171 -0.54 -23.73 -11.01
C GLY A 171 -1.58 -23.26 -12.04
N ALA A 172 -2.08 -24.16 -12.87
CA ALA A 172 -3.13 -23.87 -13.85
C ALA A 172 -4.45 -23.47 -13.16
N ALA A 173 -4.87 -24.22 -12.14
CA ALA A 173 -6.05 -23.87 -11.35
C ALA A 173 -5.88 -22.53 -10.60
N GLY A 174 -4.69 -22.27 -10.03
CA GLY A 174 -4.35 -21.02 -9.39
C GLY A 174 -4.35 -19.82 -10.34
N THR A 175 -3.86 -19.99 -11.57
CA THR A 175 -3.90 -18.96 -12.62
C THR A 175 -5.33 -18.64 -13.04
N LEU A 176 -6.20 -19.66 -13.16
CA LEU A 176 -7.62 -19.46 -13.45
C LEU A 176 -8.32 -18.72 -12.31
N LEU A 177 -8.03 -19.09 -11.05
CA LEU A 177 -8.56 -18.40 -9.88
C LEU A 177 -8.07 -16.95 -9.80
N ALA A 178 -6.79 -16.70 -10.12
CA ALA A 178 -6.21 -15.36 -10.15
C ALA A 178 -6.91 -14.44 -11.15
N TYR A 179 -7.32 -14.97 -12.31
CA TYR A 179 -8.08 -14.21 -13.32
C TYR A 179 -9.45 -13.72 -12.78
N TRP A 180 -10.12 -14.51 -11.96
CA TRP A 180 -11.37 -14.10 -11.31
C TRP A 180 -11.12 -13.17 -10.13
N ALA A 181 -10.07 -13.44 -9.34
CA ALA A 181 -9.69 -12.60 -8.21
C ALA A 181 -9.27 -11.19 -8.66
N ASP A 182 -8.58 -11.06 -9.79
CA ASP A 182 -8.20 -9.78 -10.38
C ASP A 182 -9.43 -8.94 -10.72
N ARG A 183 -10.42 -9.51 -11.41
CA ARG A 183 -11.69 -8.84 -11.71
C ARG A 183 -12.45 -8.42 -10.47
N PHE A 184 -12.44 -9.26 -9.44
CA PHE A 184 -13.06 -8.94 -8.16
C PHE A 184 -12.34 -7.80 -7.46
N LEU A 185 -11.01 -7.79 -7.42
CA LEU A 185 -10.21 -6.70 -6.85
C LEU A 185 -10.42 -5.38 -7.60
N VAL A 186 -10.46 -5.43 -8.93
CA VAL A 186 -10.74 -4.24 -9.77
C VAL A 186 -12.12 -3.66 -9.47
N SER A 187 -13.12 -4.47 -9.14
CA SER A 187 -14.46 -3.98 -8.79
C SER A 187 -14.51 -3.15 -7.50
N PHE A 188 -13.49 -3.22 -6.65
CA PHE A 188 -13.34 -2.36 -5.47
C PHE A 188 -12.64 -1.03 -5.77
N LEU A 189 -11.97 -0.92 -6.93
CA LEU A 189 -11.37 0.34 -7.34
C LEU A 189 -12.47 1.26 -7.89
N PRO A 190 -12.49 2.53 -7.49
CA PRO A 190 -13.40 3.50 -8.06
C PRO A 190 -13.18 3.63 -9.57
N SER A 191 -14.26 3.75 -10.32
CA SER A 191 -14.25 3.90 -11.78
C SER A 191 -13.48 5.15 -12.27
N ASP A 192 -13.25 6.09 -11.36
CA ASP A 192 -12.63 7.38 -11.64
C ASP A 192 -11.08 7.33 -11.59
N ILE A 193 -10.50 6.22 -11.11
CA ILE A 193 -9.04 6.06 -11.15
C ILE A 193 -8.68 5.61 -12.57
N PRO A 194 -7.88 6.37 -13.34
CA PRO A 194 -7.52 6.02 -14.71
C PRO A 194 -6.47 4.90 -14.77
N VAL A 195 -6.60 3.90 -13.91
CA VAL A 195 -5.78 2.70 -13.95
C VAL A 195 -6.45 1.74 -14.94
N ARG A 196 -6.02 1.78 -16.19
CA ARG A 196 -6.33 0.72 -17.15
C ARG A 196 -5.55 -0.52 -16.75
N LEU A 197 -6.10 -1.29 -15.81
CA LEU A 197 -5.64 -2.64 -15.59
C LEU A 197 -6.05 -3.44 -16.84
N SER A 198 -5.05 -3.78 -17.64
CA SER A 198 -5.24 -4.67 -18.79
C SER A 198 -5.73 -6.01 -18.25
N GLY A 199 -6.99 -6.35 -18.48
CA GLY A 199 -7.55 -7.65 -18.08
C GLY A 199 -7.00 -8.84 -18.90
N ALA A 200 -6.02 -8.61 -19.77
CA ALA A 200 -5.32 -9.66 -20.49
C ALA A 200 -4.17 -10.20 -19.63
N PRO A 201 -4.05 -11.53 -19.47
CA PRO A 201 -2.95 -12.14 -18.72
C PRO A 201 -1.60 -11.74 -19.34
N ASP A 202 -0.73 -11.08 -18.55
CA ASP A 202 0.63 -10.77 -18.98
C ASP A 202 1.42 -12.09 -19.14
N PRO A 203 2.01 -12.37 -20.31
CA PRO A 203 2.83 -13.56 -20.53
C PRO A 203 3.98 -13.70 -19.53
N ARG A 204 4.52 -12.58 -19.00
CA ARG A 204 5.56 -12.58 -17.98
C ARG A 204 5.04 -13.10 -16.63
N VAL A 205 3.83 -12.71 -16.25
CA VAL A 205 3.17 -13.19 -15.03
C VAL A 205 2.87 -14.69 -15.15
N LEU A 206 2.38 -15.13 -16.33
CA LEU A 206 2.14 -16.55 -16.61
C LEU A 206 3.44 -17.37 -16.56
N ALA A 207 4.52 -16.87 -17.17
CA ALA A 207 5.83 -17.52 -17.14
C ALA A 207 6.38 -17.59 -15.71
N PHE A 208 6.22 -16.53 -14.92
CA PHE A 208 6.61 -16.51 -13.51
C PHE A 208 5.78 -17.53 -12.68
N ALA A 209 4.46 -17.57 -12.88
CA ALA A 209 3.59 -18.52 -12.19
C ALA A 209 3.94 -19.97 -12.52
N LEU A 210 4.21 -20.27 -13.80
CA LEU A 210 4.67 -21.58 -14.25
C LEU A 210 6.04 -21.93 -13.63
N ALA A 211 7.00 -21.01 -13.69
CA ALA A 211 8.33 -21.22 -13.11
C ALA A 211 8.26 -21.45 -11.61
N ALA A 212 7.45 -20.66 -10.87
CA ALA A 212 7.23 -20.84 -9.45
C ALA A 212 6.59 -22.19 -9.13
N SER A 213 5.59 -22.63 -9.92
CA SER A 213 4.94 -23.94 -9.76
C SER A 213 5.91 -25.09 -10.00
N VAL A 214 6.69 -25.04 -11.09
CA VAL A 214 7.71 -26.03 -11.41
C VAL A 214 8.80 -26.09 -10.34
N LEU A 215 9.34 -24.94 -9.93
CA LEU A 215 10.37 -24.85 -8.89
C LEU A 215 9.86 -25.42 -7.57
N THR A 216 8.64 -25.09 -7.18
CA THR A 216 7.98 -25.61 -5.98
C THR A 216 7.82 -27.13 -6.07
N GLY A 217 7.34 -27.66 -7.20
CA GLY A 217 7.20 -29.09 -7.44
C GLY A 217 8.53 -29.84 -7.33
N ILE A 218 9.62 -29.24 -7.84
CA ILE A 218 10.97 -29.84 -7.76
C ILE A 218 11.51 -29.78 -6.33
N VAL A 219 11.56 -28.60 -5.72
CA VAL A 219 12.18 -28.41 -4.40
C VAL A 219 11.48 -29.24 -3.32
N PHE A 220 10.15 -29.19 -3.29
CA PHE A 220 9.37 -29.88 -2.25
C PHE A 220 8.97 -31.31 -2.62
N GLY A 221 9.13 -31.73 -3.87
CA GLY A 221 8.98 -33.12 -4.30
C GLY A 221 10.28 -33.93 -4.15
N LEU A 222 11.46 -33.31 -4.31
CA LEU A 222 12.75 -34.00 -4.30
C LEU A 222 13.09 -34.58 -2.92
N ALA A 223 12.90 -33.83 -1.84
CA ALA A 223 13.22 -34.28 -0.49
C ALA A 223 12.41 -35.54 -0.09
N PRO A 224 11.06 -35.58 -0.25
CA PRO A 224 10.29 -36.80 -0.03
C PRO A 224 10.67 -37.97 -0.95
N ALA A 225 10.96 -37.70 -2.24
CA ALA A 225 11.34 -38.74 -3.21
C ALA A 225 12.69 -39.40 -2.85
N LEU A 226 13.68 -38.60 -2.47
CA LEU A 226 14.98 -39.11 -2.02
C LEU A 226 14.85 -39.91 -0.71
N GLN A 227 14.03 -39.44 0.23
CA GLN A 227 13.81 -40.14 1.49
C GLN A 227 13.05 -41.44 1.30
N ALA A 228 12.03 -41.49 0.43
CA ALA A 228 11.24 -42.68 0.14
C ALA A 228 12.07 -43.82 -0.49
N THR A 229 13.15 -43.47 -1.21
CA THR A 229 14.03 -44.45 -1.87
C THR A 229 15.23 -44.89 -1.03
N ARG A 230 15.46 -44.24 0.13
CA ARG A 230 16.49 -44.66 1.12
C ARG A 230 15.90 -45.70 2.11
N VAL A 231 15.44 -46.84 1.58
CA VAL A 231 14.92 -47.93 2.40
C VAL A 231 16.04 -48.94 2.64
N ASP A 232 16.29 -49.26 3.90
CA ASP A 232 17.10 -50.40 4.27
C ASP A 232 16.25 -51.67 4.11
N LEU A 233 16.64 -52.52 3.15
CA LEU A 233 15.92 -53.73 2.78
C LEU A 233 15.77 -54.71 3.92
N HIS A 234 16.79 -54.80 4.80
CA HIS A 234 16.77 -55.66 5.97
C HIS A 234 15.74 -55.24 7.03
N SER A 235 15.64 -53.92 7.26
CA SER A 235 14.67 -53.37 8.23
C SER A 235 13.25 -53.32 7.72
N ALA A 236 13.06 -53.29 6.39
CA ALA A 236 11.70 -53.24 5.75
C ALA A 236 11.01 -54.61 5.70
N LEU A 237 11.79 -55.68 5.72
CA LEU A 237 11.30 -57.08 5.66
C LEU A 237 11.14 -57.74 7.06
N LYS A 238 11.82 -57.22 8.11
CA LYS A 238 11.66 -57.61 9.49
C LYS A 238 10.67 -56.67 10.21
N GLU A 239 9.49 -57.15 10.51
CA GLU A 239 8.43 -56.34 11.15
C GLU A 239 8.75 -55.79 12.55
N GLU A 240 9.72 -56.35 13.26
CA GLU A 240 10.01 -56.04 14.67
C GLU A 240 10.96 -54.88 14.90
N GLY A 241 11.73 -54.41 13.87
CA GLY A 241 12.73 -53.37 14.02
C GLY A 241 12.32 -51.95 13.58
N ALA A 242 11.12 -51.77 13.03
CA ALA A 242 10.68 -50.53 12.36
C ALA A 242 10.41 -49.33 13.30
N ALA A 243 10.26 -49.57 14.61
CA ALA A 243 10.02 -48.51 15.58
C ALA A 243 11.22 -47.58 15.82
N ILE A 244 12.46 -48.12 15.74
CA ILE A 244 13.69 -47.39 16.07
C ILE A 244 14.28 -46.66 14.86
N ALA A 245 14.13 -47.19 13.63
CA ALA A 245 14.69 -46.60 12.39
C ALA A 245 13.88 -45.41 11.84
N GLY A 246 12.71 -45.10 12.39
CA GLY A 246 11.78 -44.04 11.90
C GLY A 246 12.01 -42.63 12.46
N GLY A 247 13.00 -42.44 13.35
CA GLY A 247 13.16 -41.17 14.09
C GLY A 247 13.47 -39.92 13.24
N GLY A 248 14.17 -40.07 12.13
CA GLY A 248 14.54 -38.93 11.26
C GLY A 248 13.37 -38.35 10.50
N HIS A 249 12.46 -39.19 10.00
CA HIS A 249 11.27 -38.77 9.22
C HIS A 249 10.23 -38.08 10.09
N ALA A 250 10.06 -38.52 11.34
CA ALA A 250 9.15 -37.89 12.28
C ALA A 250 9.66 -36.48 12.71
N ARG A 251 10.95 -36.31 12.86
CA ARG A 251 11.56 -35.02 13.21
C ARG A 251 11.38 -33.97 12.10
N LEU A 252 11.62 -34.34 10.83
CA LEU A 252 11.46 -33.40 9.71
C LEU A 252 10.00 -32.93 9.56
N ARG A 253 9.02 -33.84 9.70
CA ARG A 253 7.59 -33.48 9.66
C ARG A 253 7.22 -32.53 10.80
N LYS A 254 7.70 -32.80 12.02
CA LYS A 254 7.47 -31.92 13.17
C LYS A 254 8.10 -30.54 12.92
N LEU A 255 9.30 -30.50 12.38
CA LEU A 255 9.99 -29.26 12.02
C LEU A 255 9.18 -28.45 10.98
N LEU A 256 8.68 -29.10 9.94
CA LEU A 256 7.84 -28.42 8.93
C LEU A 256 6.57 -27.85 9.55
N VAL A 257 5.90 -28.60 10.46
CA VAL A 257 4.70 -28.09 11.16
C VAL A 257 5.07 -26.92 12.09
N VAL A 258 6.17 -27.00 12.84
CA VAL A 258 6.63 -25.89 13.70
C VAL A 258 6.92 -24.63 12.86
N THR A 259 7.64 -24.78 11.75
CA THR A 259 7.89 -23.66 10.80
C THR A 259 6.60 -23.10 10.24
N GLN A 260 5.66 -23.96 9.86
CA GLN A 260 4.34 -23.56 9.33
C GLN A 260 3.53 -22.81 10.39
N MET A 261 3.51 -23.27 11.64
CA MET A 261 2.85 -22.56 12.75
C MET A 261 3.49 -21.19 12.99
N ALA A 262 4.83 -21.13 12.94
CA ALA A 262 5.55 -19.87 13.09
C ALA A 262 5.21 -18.87 11.98
N LEU A 263 5.25 -19.30 10.71
CA LEU A 263 4.92 -18.45 9.56
C LEU A 263 3.45 -18.01 9.57
N SER A 264 2.53 -18.91 9.94
CA SER A 264 1.10 -18.59 10.04
C SER A 264 0.83 -17.59 11.15
N LEU A 265 1.51 -17.71 12.29
CA LEU A 265 1.38 -16.73 13.37
C LEU A 265 1.94 -15.35 12.95
N LEU A 266 3.06 -15.30 12.26
CA LEU A 266 3.61 -14.05 11.70
C LEU A 266 2.63 -13.37 10.75
N LEU A 267 2.01 -14.13 9.85
CA LEU A 267 0.99 -13.61 8.92
C LEU A 267 -0.25 -13.10 9.66
N LEU A 268 -0.70 -13.81 10.67
CA LEU A 268 -1.88 -13.44 11.44
C LEU A 268 -1.63 -12.17 12.28
N ILE A 269 -0.43 -12.06 12.88
CA ILE A 269 0.01 -10.85 13.58
C ILE A 269 0.08 -9.67 12.60
N GLY A 270 0.68 -9.86 11.43
CA GLY A 270 0.75 -8.84 10.37
C GLY A 270 -0.64 -8.35 9.96
N ALA A 271 -1.58 -9.27 9.73
CA ALA A 271 -2.97 -8.94 9.42
C ALA A 271 -3.63 -8.11 10.54
N GLY A 272 -3.47 -8.51 11.78
CA GLY A 272 -3.98 -7.78 12.95
C GLY A 272 -3.43 -6.36 13.04
N LEU A 273 -2.12 -6.18 12.81
CA LEU A 273 -1.46 -4.87 12.81
C LEU A 273 -1.97 -3.97 11.68
N PHE A 274 -2.13 -4.50 10.45
CA PHE A 274 -2.66 -3.70 9.34
C PHE A 274 -4.13 -3.31 9.55
N ILE A 275 -4.98 -4.21 10.07
CA ILE A 275 -6.37 -3.88 10.42
C ILE A 275 -6.40 -2.76 11.46
N ARG A 276 -5.57 -2.85 12.50
CA ARG A 276 -5.52 -1.85 13.55
C ARG A 276 -4.96 -0.52 13.04
N SER A 277 -3.92 -0.55 12.21
CA SER A 277 -3.38 0.64 11.54
C SER A 277 -4.46 1.34 10.72
N LEU A 278 -5.23 0.60 9.94
CA LEU A 278 -6.34 1.12 9.15
C LEU A 278 -7.44 1.73 10.04
N ARG A 279 -7.78 1.08 11.16
CA ARG A 279 -8.76 1.62 12.13
C ARG A 279 -8.27 2.93 12.74
N ASN A 280 -7.01 3.00 13.14
CA ASN A 280 -6.42 4.22 13.69
C ASN A 280 -6.44 5.36 12.67
N LEU A 281 -6.08 5.09 11.41
CA LEU A 281 -6.17 6.07 10.32
C LEU A 281 -7.62 6.51 10.05
N GLY A 282 -8.57 5.57 10.04
CA GLY A 282 -9.99 5.86 9.82
C GLY A 282 -10.66 6.62 10.97
N SER A 283 -10.09 6.56 12.18
CA SER A 283 -10.58 7.30 13.36
C SER A 283 -9.87 8.65 13.59
N LEU A 284 -8.89 8.99 12.73
CA LEU A 284 -8.16 10.24 12.85
C LEU A 284 -9.08 11.41 12.51
N ASP A 285 -9.07 12.45 13.36
CA ASP A 285 -9.67 13.74 13.02
C ASP A 285 -8.79 14.44 11.96
N PRO A 286 -9.26 14.59 10.71
CA PRO A 286 -8.47 15.25 9.68
C PRO A 286 -8.36 16.76 9.87
N GLY A 287 -8.98 17.32 10.90
CA GLY A 287 -9.04 18.76 11.18
C GLY A 287 -10.13 19.48 10.40
N PHE A 288 -10.94 18.76 9.62
CA PHE A 288 -12.10 19.28 8.90
C PHE A 288 -13.27 18.29 8.94
N ARG A 289 -14.50 18.79 8.71
CA ARG A 289 -15.71 17.96 8.70
C ARG A 289 -15.93 17.34 7.33
N THR A 290 -15.96 16.02 7.26
CA THR A 290 -16.15 15.26 6.02
C THR A 290 -17.63 15.01 5.66
N ALA A 291 -18.51 15.07 6.67
CA ALA A 291 -19.93 14.78 6.48
C ALA A 291 -20.62 15.88 5.66
N ASN A 292 -21.52 15.46 4.78
CA ASN A 292 -22.39 16.34 4.00
C ASN A 292 -21.65 17.36 3.13
N VAL A 293 -20.48 17.04 2.60
CA VAL A 293 -19.74 17.88 1.66
C VAL A 293 -19.60 17.17 0.33
N VAL A 294 -20.09 17.79 -0.74
CA VAL A 294 -19.81 17.41 -2.14
C VAL A 294 -18.54 18.12 -2.57
N VAL A 295 -17.64 17.40 -3.21
CA VAL A 295 -16.40 17.91 -3.78
C VAL A 295 -16.33 17.57 -5.26
N PHE A 296 -15.94 18.52 -6.10
CA PHE A 296 -15.72 18.33 -7.53
C PHE A 296 -14.78 19.39 -8.08
N SER A 297 -14.20 19.16 -9.24
CA SER A 297 -13.34 20.15 -9.91
C SER A 297 -13.94 20.56 -11.24
N VAL A 298 -13.71 21.81 -11.60
CA VAL A 298 -14.00 22.38 -12.91
C VAL A 298 -12.81 23.19 -13.39
N ASP A 299 -12.61 23.22 -14.71
CA ASP A 299 -11.53 23.98 -15.33
C ASP A 299 -12.05 24.79 -16.52
N PRO A 300 -12.50 26.04 -16.30
CA PRO A 300 -13.01 26.88 -17.37
C PRO A 300 -11.97 27.21 -18.44
N SER A 301 -10.67 27.14 -18.13
CA SER A 301 -9.62 27.41 -19.10
C SER A 301 -9.63 26.44 -20.28
N LEU A 302 -10.10 25.20 -20.07
CA LEU A 302 -10.26 24.20 -21.13
C LEU A 302 -11.35 24.58 -22.13
N SER A 303 -12.35 25.36 -21.71
CA SER A 303 -13.39 25.93 -22.57
C SER A 303 -13.01 27.33 -23.14
N GLY A 304 -11.74 27.74 -22.98
CA GLY A 304 -11.22 28.97 -23.56
C GLY A 304 -11.44 30.25 -22.74
N TYR A 305 -11.87 30.12 -21.48
CA TYR A 305 -12.03 31.29 -20.60
C TYR A 305 -10.66 31.90 -20.28
N THR A 306 -10.60 33.23 -20.36
CA THR A 306 -9.40 34.00 -19.93
C THR A 306 -9.38 34.15 -18.42
N GLY A 307 -8.25 34.59 -17.83
CA GLY A 307 -8.10 34.76 -16.38
C GLY A 307 -9.26 35.55 -15.74
N PRO A 308 -9.62 36.77 -16.20
CA PRO A 308 -10.75 37.52 -15.66
C PRO A 308 -12.11 36.80 -15.82
N GLN A 309 -12.34 36.14 -16.95
CA GLN A 309 -13.55 35.38 -17.19
C GLN A 309 -13.64 34.16 -16.26
N THR A 310 -12.52 33.49 -16.02
CA THR A 310 -12.41 32.36 -15.07
C THR A 310 -12.75 32.81 -13.66
N GLN A 311 -12.22 33.93 -13.20
CA GLN A 311 -12.55 34.49 -11.88
C GLN A 311 -14.06 34.81 -11.76
N LEU A 312 -14.62 35.45 -12.77
CA LEU A 312 -16.07 35.77 -12.82
C LEU A 312 -16.92 34.48 -12.79
N PHE A 313 -16.51 33.46 -13.57
CA PHE A 313 -17.19 32.17 -13.60
C PHE A 313 -17.22 31.53 -12.20
N TYR A 314 -16.07 31.46 -11.51
CA TYR A 314 -16.01 30.87 -10.17
C TYR A 314 -16.80 31.63 -9.13
N ARG A 315 -16.83 32.95 -9.20
CA ARG A 315 -17.70 33.80 -8.36
C ARG A 315 -19.18 33.48 -8.57
N GLN A 316 -19.63 33.53 -9.82
CA GLN A 316 -21.01 33.21 -10.19
C GLN A 316 -21.40 31.77 -9.82
N LEU A 317 -20.51 30.82 -10.06
CA LEU A 317 -20.73 29.42 -9.66
C LEU A 317 -20.96 29.31 -8.15
N THR A 318 -20.09 29.92 -7.36
CA THR A 318 -20.21 29.88 -5.90
C THR A 318 -21.50 30.53 -5.40
N GLU A 319 -21.90 31.66 -5.99
CA GLU A 319 -23.15 32.35 -5.67
C GLU A 319 -24.38 31.51 -6.04
N LYS A 320 -24.42 30.94 -7.24
CA LYS A 320 -25.51 30.07 -7.67
C LYS A 320 -25.62 28.79 -6.83
N LEU A 321 -24.49 28.21 -6.43
CA LEU A 321 -24.50 27.05 -5.54
C LEU A 321 -25.06 27.40 -4.16
N ARG A 322 -24.69 28.56 -3.59
CA ARG A 322 -25.21 29.03 -2.30
C ARG A 322 -26.71 29.37 -2.36
N ALA A 323 -27.23 29.67 -3.53
CA ALA A 323 -28.67 29.94 -3.73
C ALA A 323 -29.51 28.65 -3.78
N LEU A 324 -28.89 27.44 -3.92
CA LEU A 324 -29.62 26.18 -3.87
C LEU A 324 -30.12 25.89 -2.45
N PRO A 325 -31.42 25.50 -2.29
CA PRO A 325 -31.97 25.16 -0.97
C PRO A 325 -31.25 24.03 -0.25
N GLU A 326 -30.70 23.09 -1.02
CA GLU A 326 -29.97 21.92 -0.52
C GLU A 326 -28.56 22.27 -0.02
N VAL A 327 -28.01 23.41 -0.42
CA VAL A 327 -26.65 23.85 -0.11
C VAL A 327 -26.66 24.80 1.08
N GLU A 328 -25.89 24.50 2.08
CA GLU A 328 -25.68 25.35 3.26
C GLU A 328 -24.60 26.40 3.00
N SER A 329 -23.49 25.96 2.38
CA SER A 329 -22.37 26.82 2.02
C SER A 329 -21.61 26.23 0.83
N ALA A 330 -20.95 27.09 0.05
CA ALA A 330 -20.08 26.69 -1.03
C ALA A 330 -18.81 27.53 -1.05
N SER A 331 -17.69 26.91 -1.36
CA SER A 331 -16.36 27.54 -1.41
C SER A 331 -15.44 26.85 -2.42
N LEU A 332 -14.32 27.50 -2.68
CA LEU A 332 -13.32 27.05 -3.63
C LEU A 332 -11.97 26.84 -2.95
N GLY A 333 -11.22 25.86 -3.43
CA GLY A 333 -9.82 25.66 -3.09
C GLY A 333 -9.03 25.24 -4.32
N LEU A 334 -7.82 25.75 -4.46
CA LEU A 334 -6.94 25.42 -5.58
C LEU A 334 -6.49 23.95 -5.48
N VAL A 335 -6.06 23.54 -4.30
CA VAL A 335 -5.62 22.18 -4.03
C VAL A 335 -6.73 21.44 -3.29
N ARG A 336 -7.13 20.29 -3.84
CA ARG A 336 -8.10 19.42 -3.20
C ARG A 336 -7.47 18.73 -1.99
N VAL A 337 -8.15 18.75 -0.87
CA VAL A 337 -7.71 18.01 0.32
C VAL A 337 -7.70 16.51 0.06
N LEU A 338 -6.67 15.81 0.55
CA LEU A 338 -6.50 14.36 0.43
C LEU A 338 -6.48 13.82 -1.01
N ASP A 339 -5.93 14.57 -1.95
CA ASP A 339 -5.83 14.19 -3.37
C ASP A 339 -4.39 13.95 -3.83
N PHE A 340 -3.46 13.75 -2.89
CA PHE A 340 -2.04 13.60 -3.15
C PHE A 340 -1.40 14.77 -3.93
N GLY A 341 -2.19 15.80 -4.25
CA GLY A 341 -1.72 17.04 -4.84
C GLY A 341 -0.94 17.87 -3.82
N GLU A 342 0.14 18.47 -4.27
CA GLU A 342 1.00 19.27 -3.40
C GLU A 342 1.31 20.59 -4.12
N TRP A 343 1.08 21.67 -3.37
CA TRP A 343 1.60 22.97 -3.73
C TRP A 343 2.32 23.55 -2.52
N ASP A 344 3.61 23.75 -2.67
CA ASP A 344 4.45 24.37 -1.66
C ASP A 344 5.15 25.59 -2.25
N SER A 345 5.68 26.43 -1.41
CA SER A 345 6.47 27.58 -1.82
C SER A 345 7.34 28.02 -0.65
N THR A 346 8.60 28.31 -0.93
CA THR A 346 9.47 28.92 0.05
C THR A 346 8.88 30.24 0.53
N VAL A 347 8.96 30.54 1.81
CA VAL A 347 8.51 31.79 2.41
C VAL A 347 9.61 32.50 3.17
N THR A 348 9.60 33.81 3.13
CA THR A 348 10.35 34.70 4.03
C THR A 348 9.35 35.27 5.06
N VAL A 349 9.64 35.12 6.33
CA VAL A 349 8.74 35.54 7.42
C VAL A 349 9.36 36.72 8.17
N GLU A 350 8.57 37.76 8.42
CA GLU A 350 8.98 38.94 9.16
C GLU A 350 9.53 38.59 10.54
N GLY A 351 10.76 39.04 10.84
CA GLY A 351 11.40 38.79 12.13
C GLY A 351 11.90 37.37 12.36
N TYR A 352 11.96 36.53 11.32
CA TYR A 352 12.54 35.20 11.38
C TYR A 352 13.74 35.07 10.43
N GLU A 353 14.89 34.72 10.99
CA GLU A 353 16.11 34.44 10.22
C GLU A 353 16.26 32.92 10.02
N ALA A 354 16.08 32.49 8.79
CA ALA A 354 16.23 31.08 8.42
C ALA A 354 17.70 30.66 8.46
N LYS A 355 17.98 29.49 8.99
CA LYS A 355 19.31 28.87 8.94
C LYS A 355 19.60 28.37 7.50
N PRO A 356 20.86 28.33 7.07
CA PRO A 356 21.21 27.71 5.80
C PRO A 356 20.71 26.26 5.75
N GLY A 357 19.96 25.90 4.72
CA GLY A 357 19.36 24.57 4.57
C GLY A 357 18.10 24.30 5.38
N GLU A 358 17.60 25.29 6.09
CA GLU A 358 16.32 25.15 6.79
C GLU A 358 15.18 25.06 5.77
N ASP A 359 14.29 24.08 5.98
CA ASP A 359 13.07 23.94 5.20
C ASP A 359 12.09 25.07 5.52
N MET A 360 11.99 26.02 4.60
CA MET A 360 11.10 27.17 4.64
C MET A 360 9.93 27.03 3.68
N ASN A 361 9.56 25.78 3.29
CA ASN A 361 8.49 25.51 2.33
C ASN A 361 7.21 25.07 3.06
N PRO A 362 6.29 25.97 3.46
CA PRO A 362 4.95 25.58 3.84
C PRO A 362 4.15 25.15 2.60
N PHE A 363 3.21 24.26 2.78
CA PHE A 363 2.19 24.01 1.78
C PHE A 363 1.25 25.21 1.71
N TYR A 364 0.78 25.52 0.51
CA TYR A 364 -0.16 26.62 0.38
C TYR A 364 -1.38 26.25 -0.46
N ASN A 365 -2.48 26.97 -0.23
CA ASN A 365 -3.69 26.83 -0.99
C ASN A 365 -4.31 28.20 -1.30
N GLY A 366 -4.78 28.41 -2.52
CA GLY A 366 -5.59 29.55 -2.91
C GLY A 366 -7.06 29.22 -2.62
N VAL A 367 -7.72 29.97 -1.74
CA VAL A 367 -9.08 29.64 -1.29
C VAL A 367 -10.04 30.83 -1.45
N SER A 368 -11.33 30.55 -1.55
CA SER A 368 -12.37 31.58 -1.55
C SER A 368 -12.80 31.94 -0.11
N PRO A 369 -13.42 33.10 0.09
CA PRO A 369 -14.09 33.42 1.36
C PRO A 369 -15.08 32.33 1.76
N GLY A 370 -15.08 31.98 3.07
CA GLY A 370 -15.92 30.92 3.62
C GLY A 370 -15.41 29.50 3.44
N TYR A 371 -14.18 29.32 2.94
CA TYR A 371 -13.56 27.99 2.78
C TYR A 371 -13.46 27.23 4.11
N PHE A 372 -12.95 27.89 5.14
CA PHE A 372 -12.79 27.27 6.45
C PHE A 372 -14.13 26.92 7.09
N ALA A 373 -15.13 27.79 6.99
CA ALA A 373 -16.47 27.51 7.48
C ALA A 373 -17.13 26.35 6.70
N THR A 374 -16.98 26.29 5.38
CA THR A 374 -17.51 25.20 4.55
C THR A 374 -16.90 23.87 4.91
N LEU A 375 -15.61 23.81 5.17
CA LEU A 375 -14.94 22.60 5.63
C LEU A 375 -15.05 22.35 7.14
N GLY A 376 -15.53 23.35 7.89
CA GLY A 376 -15.62 23.27 9.36
C GLY A 376 -14.25 23.28 10.05
N ILE A 377 -13.25 23.95 9.46
CA ILE A 377 -11.94 24.20 10.04
C ILE A 377 -12.07 25.40 11.00
N PRO A 378 -11.82 25.25 12.32
CA PRO A 378 -11.98 26.35 13.26
C PRO A 378 -10.97 27.47 13.03
N MET A 379 -11.44 28.72 13.04
CA MET A 379 -10.59 29.90 13.17
C MET A 379 -10.15 30.02 14.63
N MET A 380 -8.85 30.12 14.86
CA MET A 380 -8.26 30.21 16.20
C MET A 380 -8.01 31.65 16.63
N GLU A 381 -7.53 32.48 15.68
CA GLU A 381 -7.26 33.90 15.89
C GLU A 381 -7.58 34.68 14.62
N GLY A 382 -7.89 35.96 14.75
CA GLY A 382 -8.12 36.87 13.63
C GLY A 382 -9.45 36.63 12.92
N ARG A 383 -9.46 36.77 11.58
CA ARG A 383 -10.66 36.70 10.73
C ARG A 383 -10.46 35.83 9.49
N ASP A 384 -11.57 35.35 8.93
CA ASP A 384 -11.61 34.73 7.61
C ASP A 384 -11.46 35.77 6.49
N PHE A 385 -11.20 35.33 5.27
CA PHE A 385 -11.22 36.16 4.07
C PHE A 385 -12.64 36.67 3.79
N THR A 386 -12.70 37.87 3.24
CA THR A 386 -13.94 38.53 2.82
C THR A 386 -13.88 38.90 1.35
N ALA A 387 -14.98 39.33 0.77
CA ALA A 387 -15.01 39.87 -0.60
C ALA A 387 -14.13 41.12 -0.76
N ALA A 388 -13.85 41.85 0.32
CA ALA A 388 -12.95 43.00 0.30
C ALA A 388 -11.47 42.62 0.13
N ASP A 389 -11.10 41.35 0.37
CA ASP A 389 -9.73 40.85 0.16
C ASP A 389 -9.48 40.34 -1.27
N ALA A 390 -10.32 40.72 -2.25
CA ALA A 390 -10.21 40.36 -3.65
C ALA A 390 -9.00 41.00 -4.36
N GLY A 391 -8.81 40.68 -5.65
CA GLY A 391 -7.71 41.20 -6.45
C GLY A 391 -7.63 42.72 -6.45
N GLY A 392 -6.42 43.26 -6.25
CA GLY A 392 -6.16 44.70 -6.12
C GLY A 392 -6.19 45.25 -4.70
N ALA A 393 -6.70 44.51 -3.71
CA ALA A 393 -6.61 44.85 -2.29
C ALA A 393 -5.21 44.57 -1.70
N ARG A 394 -5.01 44.98 -0.42
CA ARG A 394 -3.81 44.62 0.33
C ARG A 394 -3.68 43.08 0.35
N LYS A 395 -2.48 42.57 0.10
CA LYS A 395 -2.22 41.15 0.15
C LYS A 395 -2.39 40.63 1.57
N VAL A 396 -3.22 39.61 1.73
CA VAL A 396 -3.50 38.97 3.01
C VAL A 396 -3.32 37.46 2.94
N GLY A 397 -3.01 36.86 4.08
CA GLY A 397 -2.87 35.43 4.22
C GLY A 397 -3.42 34.93 5.55
N ILE A 398 -3.84 33.66 5.58
CA ILE A 398 -4.19 32.93 6.79
C ILE A 398 -3.21 31.78 6.92
N VAL A 399 -2.80 31.47 8.14
CA VAL A 399 -1.82 30.41 8.43
C VAL A 399 -2.42 29.39 9.38
N ASN A 400 -1.88 28.16 9.39
CA ASN A 400 -2.30 27.18 10.39
C ASN A 400 -1.49 27.32 11.69
N GLN A 401 -1.94 26.68 12.77
CA GLN A 401 -1.29 26.72 14.07
C GLN A 401 0.17 26.26 14.02
N LYS A 402 0.49 25.26 13.18
CA LYS A 402 1.86 24.75 13.04
C LYS A 402 2.81 25.76 12.44
N PHE A 403 2.35 26.55 11.45
CA PHE A 403 3.10 27.69 10.91
C PHE A 403 3.31 28.76 11.98
N ALA A 404 2.23 29.16 12.68
CA ALA A 404 2.28 30.17 13.73
C ALA A 404 3.28 29.81 14.83
N ARG A 405 3.20 28.59 15.37
CA ARG A 405 4.13 28.09 16.40
C ARG A 405 5.58 28.05 15.92
N ARG A 406 5.82 27.66 14.68
CA ARG A 406 7.18 27.52 14.12
C ARG A 406 7.90 28.86 14.03
N TYR A 407 7.22 29.89 13.54
CA TYR A 407 7.86 31.16 13.21
C TYR A 407 7.66 32.26 14.27
N PHE A 408 6.60 32.18 15.04
CA PHE A 408 6.25 33.22 16.04
C PHE A 408 6.27 32.72 17.48
N GLY A 409 6.33 31.38 17.70
CA GLY A 409 6.27 30.79 19.04
C GLY A 409 4.91 31.03 19.68
N ASP A 410 4.90 31.63 20.86
CA ASP A 410 3.67 31.95 21.60
C ASP A 410 3.11 33.34 21.28
N ARG A 411 3.75 34.10 20.41
CA ARG A 411 3.28 35.43 19.99
C ARG A 411 2.24 35.31 18.90
N SER A 412 1.21 36.16 18.92
CA SER A 412 0.22 36.21 17.85
C SER A 412 0.89 36.58 16.51
N PRO A 413 0.67 35.80 15.43
CA PRO A 413 1.14 36.14 14.10
C PRO A 413 0.22 37.14 13.39
N VAL A 414 -0.97 37.43 13.90
CA VAL A 414 -1.94 38.35 13.28
C VAL A 414 -1.37 39.76 13.24
N GLY A 415 -1.42 40.39 12.04
CA GLY A 415 -0.81 41.69 11.76
C GLY A 415 0.68 41.61 11.43
N ARG A 416 1.31 40.44 11.47
CA ARG A 416 2.66 40.22 10.98
C ARG A 416 2.64 39.86 9.50
N HIS A 417 3.80 39.92 8.85
CA HIS A 417 3.90 39.76 7.40
C HIS A 417 4.79 38.58 7.00
N PHE A 418 4.52 38.06 5.84
CA PHE A 418 5.40 37.12 5.14
C PHE A 418 5.42 37.43 3.64
N GLY A 419 6.31 36.80 2.89
CA GLY A 419 6.36 36.88 1.44
C GLY A 419 6.76 35.55 0.83
N PHE A 420 6.31 35.26 -0.38
CA PHE A 420 6.75 34.08 -1.13
C PHE A 420 8.11 34.32 -1.76
N GLY A 421 9.00 33.35 -1.56
CA GLY A 421 10.39 33.33 -2.00
C GLY A 421 11.35 33.24 -0.81
N GLY A 422 12.57 32.75 -1.08
CA GLY A 422 13.64 32.58 -0.08
C GLY A 422 14.89 33.41 -0.41
N ASP A 423 14.85 34.20 -1.47
CA ASP A 423 16.02 35.00 -1.90
C ASP A 423 16.16 36.29 -1.05
N PRO A 424 17.36 36.80 -0.86
CA PRO A 424 17.59 38.08 -0.18
C PRO A 424 16.79 39.23 -0.82
N GLY A 425 16.12 40.02 0.03
CA GLY A 425 15.31 41.17 -0.43
C GLY A 425 13.90 40.83 -0.90
N ILE A 426 13.41 39.64 -0.65
CA ILE A 426 11.98 39.29 -0.82
C ILE A 426 11.15 40.21 0.07
N LYS A 427 10.13 40.86 -0.54
CA LYS A 427 9.18 41.69 0.20
C LYS A 427 8.24 40.82 1.03
N THR A 428 8.17 41.09 2.31
CA THR A 428 7.15 40.54 3.22
C THR A 428 5.92 41.43 3.13
N ASP A 429 5.12 41.31 2.07
CA ASP A 429 4.00 42.21 1.76
C ASP A 429 2.62 41.53 1.95
N ILE A 430 2.58 40.32 2.50
CA ILE A 430 1.37 39.57 2.78
C ILE A 430 1.10 39.63 4.29
N GLU A 431 0.05 40.33 4.69
CA GLU A 431 -0.35 40.44 6.11
C GLU A 431 -1.08 39.18 6.56
N ILE A 432 -0.69 38.61 7.70
CA ILE A 432 -1.40 37.50 8.33
C ILE A 432 -2.63 38.06 9.02
N VAL A 433 -3.85 37.73 8.52
CA VAL A 433 -5.11 38.22 9.06
C VAL A 433 -5.82 37.19 9.95
N GLY A 434 -5.36 35.95 9.97
CA GLY A 434 -5.95 34.91 10.80
C GLY A 434 -5.10 33.66 10.94
N VAL A 435 -5.43 32.87 11.96
CA VAL A 435 -4.84 31.56 12.24
C VAL A 435 -5.95 30.52 12.30
N VAL A 436 -5.78 29.40 11.60
CA VAL A 436 -6.73 28.27 11.60
C VAL A 436 -6.14 27.06 12.31
N LYS A 437 -7.03 26.19 12.81
CA LYS A 437 -6.63 24.88 13.34
C LYS A 437 -5.85 24.09 12.30
N ASP A 438 -4.90 23.29 12.77
CA ASP A 438 -4.16 22.35 11.94
C ASP A 438 -5.09 21.34 11.27
N ALA A 439 -4.96 21.17 9.96
CA ALA A 439 -5.75 20.22 9.17
C ALA A 439 -4.83 19.44 8.22
N VAL A 440 -5.22 18.20 7.91
CA VAL A 440 -4.49 17.35 6.97
C VAL A 440 -4.58 17.95 5.57
N TYR A 441 -3.51 17.80 4.78
CA TYR A 441 -3.42 18.37 3.44
C TYR A 441 -3.45 17.28 2.35
N GLN A 442 -2.40 16.46 2.23
CA GLN A 442 -2.24 15.49 1.14
C GLN A 442 -2.75 14.09 1.50
N ASN A 443 -2.37 13.60 2.67
CA ASN A 443 -2.54 12.21 3.08
C ASN A 443 -2.74 12.15 4.60
N LEU A 444 -3.60 11.26 5.05
CA LEU A 444 -3.89 11.06 6.48
C LEU A 444 -2.69 10.50 7.27
N ARG A 445 -1.74 9.87 6.59
CA ARG A 445 -0.52 9.33 7.24
C ARG A 445 0.52 10.38 7.55
N ASP A 446 0.53 11.45 6.76
CA ASP A 446 1.58 12.45 6.84
C ASP A 446 1.37 13.36 8.05
N PRO A 447 2.46 13.79 8.69
CA PRO A 447 2.34 14.83 9.71
C PRO A 447 1.71 16.07 9.10
N ILE A 448 0.74 16.66 9.81
CA ILE A 448 0.12 17.91 9.33
C ILE A 448 1.23 18.93 9.01
N PRO A 449 1.29 19.46 7.78
CA PRO A 449 2.34 20.39 7.37
C PRO A 449 2.09 21.81 7.90
N ARG A 450 3.08 22.68 7.80
CA ARG A 450 2.87 24.13 7.87
C ARG A 450 2.06 24.53 6.65
N GLN A 451 1.00 25.32 6.85
CA GLN A 451 0.09 25.70 5.76
C GLN A 451 -0.12 27.20 5.73
N VAL A 452 -0.18 27.72 4.52
CA VAL A 452 -0.50 29.10 4.20
C VAL A 452 -1.69 29.11 3.24
N PHE A 453 -2.65 29.95 3.52
CA PHE A 453 -3.80 30.18 2.66
C PHE A 453 -3.79 31.61 2.18
N VAL A 454 -4.15 31.81 0.89
CA VAL A 454 -4.27 33.15 0.30
C VAL A 454 -5.59 33.24 -0.47
N PRO A 455 -6.19 34.43 -0.61
CA PRO A 455 -7.37 34.59 -1.46
C PRO A 455 -7.02 34.21 -2.91
N TYR A 456 -7.80 33.33 -3.52
CA TYR A 456 -7.54 32.90 -4.88
C TYR A 456 -7.60 34.08 -5.88
N GLU A 457 -8.44 35.10 -5.62
CA GLU A 457 -8.61 36.27 -6.46
C GLU A 457 -7.39 37.22 -6.47
N GLN A 458 -6.49 37.11 -5.48
CA GLN A 458 -5.24 37.88 -5.44
C GLN A 458 -4.14 37.29 -6.35
N ARG A 459 -4.43 36.23 -7.07
CA ARG A 459 -3.53 35.59 -8.05
C ARG A 459 -4.12 35.67 -9.45
N ASN A 460 -3.27 35.79 -10.44
CA ASN A 460 -3.71 36.09 -11.81
C ASN A 460 -4.10 34.86 -12.64
N ASN A 461 -3.87 33.64 -12.15
CA ASN A 461 -4.13 32.44 -12.95
C ASN A 461 -4.43 31.19 -12.11
N PHE A 462 -5.68 30.72 -12.19
CA PHE A 462 -6.11 29.45 -11.65
C PHE A 462 -6.97 28.71 -12.69
N PRO A 463 -6.37 27.83 -13.49
CA PRO A 463 -7.12 27.13 -14.52
C PRO A 463 -8.17 26.19 -13.92
N SER A 464 -7.78 25.38 -12.97
CA SER A 464 -8.65 24.40 -12.32
C SER A 464 -8.80 24.69 -10.83
N MET A 465 -10.03 24.67 -10.33
CA MET A 465 -10.30 24.77 -8.90
C MET A 465 -11.26 23.66 -8.43
N THR A 466 -11.07 23.27 -7.19
CA THR A 466 -11.97 22.36 -6.49
C THR A 466 -13.06 23.13 -5.80
N VAL A 467 -14.30 22.74 -6.05
CA VAL A 467 -15.50 23.28 -5.41
C VAL A 467 -15.88 22.37 -4.24
N TYR A 468 -16.13 22.97 -3.11
CA TYR A 468 -16.68 22.32 -1.91
C TYR A 468 -18.08 22.88 -1.67
N ALA A 469 -19.08 22.01 -1.65
CA ALA A 469 -20.47 22.39 -1.35
C ALA A 469 -20.95 21.59 -0.14
N ARG A 470 -21.15 22.26 1.00
CA ARG A 470 -21.78 21.66 2.17
C ARG A 470 -23.27 21.62 1.97
N THR A 471 -23.87 20.46 2.17
CA THR A 471 -25.29 20.22 1.94
C THR A 471 -26.03 20.03 3.26
N ARG A 472 -27.29 20.44 3.32
CA ARG A 472 -28.17 20.26 4.49
C ARG A 472 -28.69 18.84 4.61
N LEU A 473 -28.81 18.14 3.49
CA LEU A 473 -29.32 16.78 3.37
C LEU A 473 -28.25 15.86 2.74
N ASP A 474 -28.64 14.64 2.38
CA ASP A 474 -27.78 13.68 1.70
C ASP A 474 -27.07 14.31 0.48
N PRO A 475 -25.73 14.34 0.47
CA PRO A 475 -24.94 14.91 -0.64
C PRO A 475 -25.27 14.34 -2.01
N ARG A 476 -25.72 13.08 -2.09
CA ARG A 476 -26.07 12.43 -3.35
C ARG A 476 -27.24 13.11 -4.05
N ARG A 477 -28.20 13.63 -3.30
CA ARG A 477 -29.35 14.38 -3.86
C ARG A 477 -28.93 15.73 -4.42
N ALA A 478 -27.99 16.41 -3.76
CA ALA A 478 -27.48 17.69 -4.22
C ALA A 478 -26.61 17.59 -5.49
N GLN A 479 -25.99 16.43 -5.76
CA GLN A 479 -25.11 16.25 -6.92
C GLN A 479 -25.83 16.53 -8.26
N ALA A 480 -27.08 16.11 -8.40
CA ALA A 480 -27.86 16.36 -9.63
C ALA A 480 -28.15 17.86 -9.82
N ALA A 481 -28.55 18.54 -8.75
CA ALA A 481 -28.81 20.01 -8.79
C ALA A 481 -27.50 20.78 -9.09
N ILE A 482 -26.40 20.41 -8.47
CA ILE A 482 -25.05 20.99 -8.70
C ILE A 482 -24.66 20.83 -10.18
N ARG A 483 -24.84 19.63 -10.75
CA ARG A 483 -24.56 19.37 -12.19
C ARG A 483 -25.43 20.23 -13.07
N GLY A 484 -26.70 20.40 -12.72
CA GLY A 484 -27.62 21.27 -13.44
C GLY A 484 -27.18 22.73 -13.45
N ILE A 485 -26.66 23.24 -12.32
CA ILE A 485 -26.11 24.61 -12.25
C ILE A 485 -24.90 24.78 -13.16
N VAL A 486 -23.92 23.87 -13.08
CA VAL A 486 -22.69 23.96 -13.90
C VAL A 486 -23.03 23.86 -15.38
N HIS A 487 -23.87 22.90 -15.77
CA HIS A 487 -24.31 22.72 -17.15
C HIS A 487 -25.13 23.89 -17.66
N GLY A 488 -25.96 24.52 -16.81
CA GLY A 488 -26.70 25.73 -17.15
C GLY A 488 -25.84 26.99 -17.28
N MET A 489 -24.62 27.00 -16.71
CA MET A 489 -23.64 28.08 -16.90
C MET A 489 -22.80 27.86 -18.17
N ASP A 490 -22.37 26.65 -18.42
CA ASP A 490 -21.63 26.24 -19.62
C ASP A 490 -21.85 24.75 -19.89
N PRO A 491 -22.63 24.37 -20.91
CA PRO A 491 -22.88 22.98 -21.28
C PRO A 491 -21.62 22.19 -21.69
N ASN A 492 -20.57 22.90 -22.14
CA ASN A 492 -19.33 22.27 -22.59
C ASN A 492 -18.30 22.08 -21.50
N LEU A 493 -18.56 22.60 -20.28
CA LEU A 493 -17.62 22.53 -19.18
C LEU A 493 -17.72 21.17 -18.45
N PRO A 494 -16.69 20.32 -18.53
CA PRO A 494 -16.71 19.04 -17.83
C PRO A 494 -16.55 19.23 -16.32
N ILE A 495 -17.29 18.42 -15.57
CA ILE A 495 -17.14 18.29 -14.13
C ILE A 495 -16.26 17.06 -13.86
N TYR A 496 -15.16 17.26 -13.14
CA TYR A 496 -14.24 16.21 -12.79
C TYR A 496 -14.46 15.74 -11.36
N ASP A 497 -14.38 14.43 -11.15
CA ASP A 497 -14.26 13.79 -9.84
C ASP A 497 -15.32 14.24 -8.82
N MET A 498 -16.58 14.31 -9.23
CA MET A 498 -17.67 14.68 -8.31
C MET A 498 -17.96 13.52 -7.35
N ARG A 499 -17.67 13.75 -6.08
CA ARG A 499 -17.86 12.76 -5.00
C ARG A 499 -18.17 13.45 -3.66
N THR A 500 -18.42 12.68 -2.62
CA THR A 500 -18.49 13.23 -1.26
C THR A 500 -17.09 13.33 -0.66
N LEU A 501 -16.88 14.28 0.26
CA LEU A 501 -15.60 14.39 0.98
C LEU A 501 -15.32 13.15 1.85
N ALA A 502 -16.36 12.48 2.35
CA ALA A 502 -16.23 11.19 3.02
C ALA A 502 -15.64 10.12 2.07
N THR A 503 -16.15 10.03 0.83
CA THR A 503 -15.57 9.14 -0.19
C THR A 503 -14.13 9.52 -0.53
N GLN A 504 -13.78 10.81 -0.56
CA GLN A 504 -12.41 11.28 -0.76
C GLN A 504 -11.46 10.74 0.33
N VAL A 505 -11.89 10.80 1.60
CA VAL A 505 -11.16 10.20 2.73
C VAL A 505 -11.00 8.69 2.54
N GLU A 506 -12.06 8.00 2.13
CA GLU A 506 -12.00 6.55 1.86
C GLU A 506 -11.00 6.20 0.75
N LEU A 507 -10.95 7.02 -0.31
CA LEU A 507 -10.02 6.84 -1.42
C LEU A 507 -8.57 7.10 -1.02
N SER A 508 -8.32 8.06 -0.14
CA SER A 508 -6.97 8.30 0.38
C SER A 508 -6.41 7.11 1.16
N LEU A 509 -7.27 6.22 1.67
CA LEU A 509 -6.92 5.00 2.40
C LEU A 509 -6.99 3.73 1.55
N ILE A 510 -7.15 3.83 0.22
CA ILE A 510 -7.42 2.66 -0.62
C ILE A 510 -6.30 1.62 -0.57
N PHE A 511 -5.03 2.06 -0.60
CA PHE A 511 -3.88 1.16 -0.49
C PHE A 511 -3.80 0.50 0.88
N ASP A 512 -4.11 1.23 1.95
CA ASP A 512 -4.16 0.69 3.32
C ASP A 512 -5.25 -0.36 3.47
N ARG A 513 -6.43 -0.10 2.90
CA ARG A 513 -7.55 -1.06 2.87
C ARG A 513 -7.20 -2.31 2.08
N MET A 514 -6.56 -2.16 0.91
CA MET A 514 -6.10 -3.30 0.11
C MET A 514 -5.08 -4.15 0.86
N VAL A 515 -4.08 -3.54 1.49
CA VAL A 515 -3.08 -4.27 2.27
C VAL A 515 -3.72 -4.98 3.46
N ALA A 516 -4.57 -4.31 4.23
CA ALA A 516 -5.27 -4.90 5.37
C ALA A 516 -6.18 -6.06 4.94
N PHE A 517 -6.93 -5.91 3.85
CA PHE A 517 -7.79 -6.95 3.29
C PHE A 517 -6.99 -8.16 2.83
N LEU A 518 -5.97 -7.97 2.00
CA LEU A 518 -5.14 -9.06 1.48
C LEU A 518 -4.36 -9.75 2.60
N ALA A 519 -3.81 -8.99 3.56
CA ALA A 519 -3.16 -9.57 4.73
C ALA A 519 -4.12 -10.43 5.55
N THR A 520 -5.38 -10.01 5.70
CA THR A 520 -6.42 -10.78 6.40
C THR A 520 -6.74 -12.07 5.66
N VAL A 521 -6.95 -12.01 4.34
CA VAL A 521 -7.20 -13.19 3.50
C VAL A 521 -6.01 -14.16 3.58
N PHE A 522 -4.78 -13.67 3.46
CA PHE A 522 -3.59 -14.49 3.55
C PHE A 522 -3.38 -15.07 4.96
N GLY A 523 -3.68 -14.30 6.02
CA GLY A 523 -3.65 -14.78 7.40
C GLY A 523 -4.66 -15.90 7.65
N ALA A 524 -5.88 -15.75 7.15
CA ALA A 524 -6.91 -16.78 7.22
C ALA A 524 -6.52 -18.03 6.43
N LEU A 525 -6.02 -17.87 5.20
CA LEU A 525 -5.54 -18.97 4.37
C LEU A 525 -4.36 -19.71 5.03
N ALA A 526 -3.40 -18.98 5.58
CA ALA A 526 -2.27 -19.53 6.30
C ALA A 526 -2.72 -20.33 7.53
N THR A 527 -3.70 -19.81 8.28
CA THR A 527 -4.27 -20.50 9.44
C THR A 527 -4.98 -21.79 9.02
N LEU A 528 -5.76 -21.76 7.93
CA LEU A 528 -6.40 -22.95 7.37
C LEU A 528 -5.36 -23.99 6.92
N LEU A 529 -4.33 -23.56 6.19
CA LEU A 529 -3.25 -24.43 5.75
C LEU A 529 -2.48 -25.03 6.94
N ALA A 530 -2.24 -24.23 7.99
CA ALA A 530 -1.62 -24.69 9.22
C ALA A 530 -2.47 -25.74 9.94
N ALA A 531 -3.79 -25.51 10.00
CA ALA A 531 -4.75 -26.45 10.57
C ALA A 531 -4.76 -27.79 9.82
N VAL A 532 -4.80 -27.75 8.48
CA VAL A 532 -4.74 -28.95 7.63
C VAL A 532 -3.42 -29.71 7.79
N GLY A 533 -2.30 -28.99 7.83
CA GLY A 533 -0.97 -29.59 8.02
C GLY A 533 -0.83 -30.27 9.37
N LEU A 534 -1.25 -29.61 10.44
CA LEU A 534 -1.26 -30.18 11.79
C LEU A 534 -2.18 -31.39 11.89
N TYR A 535 -3.42 -31.29 11.35
CA TYR A 535 -4.34 -32.41 11.28
C TYR A 535 -3.70 -33.63 10.59
N GLY A 536 -3.07 -33.43 9.43
CA GLY A 536 -2.42 -34.50 8.68
C GLY A 536 -1.30 -35.19 9.47
N VAL A 537 -0.49 -34.40 10.20
CA VAL A 537 0.59 -34.96 11.04
C VAL A 537 0.04 -35.68 12.26
N MET A 538 -1.01 -35.14 12.91
CA MET A 538 -1.65 -35.78 14.05
C MET A 538 -2.38 -37.08 13.66
N ALA A 539 -3.14 -37.06 12.58
CA ALA A 539 -3.82 -38.25 12.05
C ALA A 539 -2.84 -39.39 11.73
N TYR A 540 -1.71 -39.02 11.08
CA TYR A 540 -0.63 -39.98 10.81
C TYR A 540 0.04 -40.51 12.08
N SER A 541 0.31 -39.63 13.07
CA SER A 541 0.88 -40.03 14.35
C SER A 541 -0.01 -41.02 15.11
N VAL A 542 -1.31 -40.74 15.12
CA VAL A 542 -2.33 -41.65 15.71
C VAL A 542 -2.35 -42.99 14.98
N ALA A 543 -2.41 -43.00 13.64
CA ALA A 543 -2.45 -44.23 12.84
C ALA A 543 -1.21 -45.11 13.07
N ARG A 544 -0.02 -44.53 13.27
CA ARG A 544 1.21 -45.32 13.61
C ARG A 544 1.23 -45.87 15.02
N ARG A 545 0.51 -45.25 15.96
CA ARG A 545 0.45 -45.64 17.37
C ARG A 545 -0.84 -46.39 17.74
N THR A 546 -1.62 -46.83 16.74
CA THR A 546 -2.91 -47.48 16.99
C THR A 546 -2.79 -48.69 17.93
N ARG A 547 -1.76 -49.54 17.74
CA ARG A 547 -1.48 -50.70 18.62
C ARG A 547 -1.07 -50.26 20.03
N GLU A 548 -0.21 -49.26 20.18
CA GLU A 548 0.18 -48.65 21.46
C GLU A 548 -1.02 -48.07 22.21
N ILE A 549 -1.86 -47.31 21.49
CA ILE A 549 -3.10 -46.75 22.04
C ILE A 549 -4.09 -47.84 22.45
N GLY A 550 -4.29 -48.85 21.61
CA GLY A 550 -5.12 -50.00 21.91
C GLY A 550 -4.65 -50.76 23.15
N LEU A 551 -3.33 -51.01 23.29
CA LEU A 551 -2.77 -51.62 24.46
C LEU A 551 -3.01 -50.82 25.75
N ARG A 552 -2.83 -49.50 25.69
CA ARG A 552 -3.09 -48.61 26.84
C ARG A 552 -4.57 -48.63 27.24
N MET A 553 -5.46 -48.65 26.24
CA MET A 553 -6.90 -48.72 26.48
C MET A 553 -7.30 -50.08 27.09
N ALA A 554 -6.72 -51.17 26.60
CA ALA A 554 -6.88 -52.52 27.19
C ALA A 554 -6.38 -52.60 28.64
N LEU A 555 -5.35 -51.82 28.99
CA LEU A 555 -4.85 -51.68 30.35
C LEU A 555 -5.61 -50.66 31.21
N GLY A 556 -6.75 -50.15 30.75
CA GLY A 556 -7.64 -49.27 31.51
C GLY A 556 -7.43 -47.75 31.34
N ALA A 557 -6.66 -47.31 30.35
CA ALA A 557 -6.55 -45.89 30.08
C ALA A 557 -7.87 -45.27 29.65
N SER A 558 -8.25 -44.16 30.29
CA SER A 558 -9.51 -43.44 29.95
C SER A 558 -9.38 -42.69 28.60
N ASN A 559 -10.52 -42.49 27.93
CA ASN A 559 -10.60 -41.73 26.69
C ASN A 559 -9.98 -40.32 26.84
N ARG A 560 -10.16 -39.68 27.99
CA ARG A 560 -9.57 -38.36 28.29
C ARG A 560 -8.05 -38.41 28.29
N THR A 561 -7.44 -39.48 28.82
CA THR A 561 -5.98 -39.65 28.83
C THR A 561 -5.42 -39.79 27.42
N ILE A 562 -6.10 -40.53 26.54
CA ILE A 562 -5.70 -40.68 25.13
C ILE A 562 -5.86 -39.38 24.38
N VAL A 563 -6.99 -38.67 24.52
CA VAL A 563 -7.19 -37.35 23.92
C VAL A 563 -6.11 -36.38 24.37
N TRP A 564 -5.80 -36.32 25.67
CA TRP A 564 -4.77 -35.45 26.20
C TRP A 564 -3.36 -35.78 25.66
N LEU A 565 -3.03 -37.05 25.49
CA LEU A 565 -1.76 -37.48 24.93
C LEU A 565 -1.53 -36.90 23.52
N VAL A 566 -2.56 -36.97 22.66
CA VAL A 566 -2.48 -36.43 21.30
C VAL A 566 -2.53 -34.91 21.31
N MET A 567 -3.40 -34.31 22.11
CA MET A 567 -3.53 -32.85 22.23
C MET A 567 -2.24 -32.20 22.75
N ARG A 568 -1.58 -32.81 23.73
CA ARG A 568 -0.28 -32.34 24.24
C ARG A 568 0.75 -32.22 23.12
N GLU A 569 0.82 -33.18 22.19
CA GLU A 569 1.76 -33.14 21.07
C GLU A 569 1.41 -31.98 20.12
N ALA A 570 0.13 -31.75 19.79
CA ALA A 570 -0.31 -30.63 18.97
C ALA A 570 0.00 -29.27 19.62
N LEU A 571 -0.26 -29.13 20.93
CA LEU A 571 0.04 -27.91 21.69
C LEU A 571 1.54 -27.63 21.81
N LEU A 572 2.37 -28.67 21.94
CA LEU A 572 3.83 -28.51 21.95
C LEU A 572 4.36 -28.02 20.60
N LEU A 573 3.82 -28.53 19.48
CA LEU A 573 4.21 -28.06 18.14
C LEU A 573 3.77 -26.62 17.92
N PHE A 574 2.57 -26.24 18.34
CA PHE A 574 2.11 -24.86 18.33
C PHE A 574 3.00 -23.96 19.21
N GLY A 575 3.27 -24.37 20.46
CA GLY A 575 4.11 -23.62 21.40
C GLY A 575 5.54 -23.37 20.88
N ALA A 576 6.15 -24.40 20.25
CA ALA A 576 7.43 -24.27 19.60
C ALA A 576 7.39 -23.26 18.43
N GLY A 577 6.32 -23.32 17.61
CA GLY A 577 6.10 -22.35 16.52
C GLY A 577 5.90 -20.93 17.05
N ALA A 578 5.10 -20.75 18.10
CA ALA A 578 4.88 -19.46 18.75
C ALA A 578 6.16 -18.88 19.37
N ALA A 579 6.98 -19.72 20.01
CA ALA A 579 8.27 -19.31 20.57
C ALA A 579 9.25 -18.77 19.54
N ILE A 580 9.16 -19.23 18.29
CA ILE A 580 9.94 -18.69 17.16
C ILE A 580 9.26 -17.44 16.58
N ALA A 581 7.95 -17.48 16.39
CA ALA A 581 7.22 -16.42 15.72
C ALA A 581 7.17 -15.10 16.51
N LEU A 582 7.00 -15.14 17.82
CA LEU A 582 6.85 -13.93 18.64
C LEU A 582 8.10 -13.04 18.63
N PRO A 583 9.33 -13.54 18.82
CA PRO A 583 10.53 -12.73 18.64
C PRO A 583 10.72 -12.22 17.21
N CYS A 584 10.43 -13.07 16.20
CA CYS A 584 10.48 -12.65 14.80
C CYS A 584 9.45 -11.55 14.49
N ALA A 585 8.24 -11.65 15.02
CA ALA A 585 7.21 -10.62 14.88
C ALA A 585 7.66 -9.28 15.46
N TRP A 586 8.29 -9.30 16.64
CA TRP A 586 8.82 -8.09 17.26
C TRP A 586 9.92 -7.42 16.41
N GLY A 587 10.80 -8.19 15.78
CA GLY A 587 11.79 -7.69 14.83
C GLY A 587 11.14 -7.14 13.55
N LEU A 588 10.17 -7.88 13.00
CA LEU A 588 9.46 -7.50 11.77
C LEU A 588 8.63 -6.21 11.95
N THR A 589 7.98 -6.03 13.10
CA THR A 589 7.22 -4.80 13.39
C THR A 589 8.09 -3.55 13.41
N ARG A 590 9.38 -3.67 13.77
CA ARG A 590 10.34 -2.56 13.66
C ARG A 590 10.62 -2.18 12.20
N LEU A 591 10.78 -3.17 11.34
CA LEU A 591 10.98 -2.96 9.89
C LEU A 591 9.74 -2.36 9.24
N LEU A 592 8.56 -2.78 9.67
CA LEU A 592 7.28 -2.31 9.14
C LEU A 592 6.79 -1.00 9.79
N ARG A 593 7.54 -0.40 10.71
CA ARG A 593 7.13 0.80 11.45
C ARG A 593 6.69 1.95 10.53
N ALA A 594 7.38 2.14 9.41
CA ALA A 594 7.01 3.16 8.42
C ALA A 594 5.67 2.88 7.71
N GLN A 595 5.21 1.62 7.73
CA GLN A 595 3.94 1.20 7.11
C GLN A 595 2.79 1.09 8.11
N LEU A 596 3.06 1.22 9.42
CA LEU A 596 2.07 1.11 10.49
C LEU A 596 1.83 2.49 11.11
N TYR A 597 0.58 2.90 11.17
CA TYR A 597 0.20 4.19 11.74
C TYR A 597 -0.37 4.05 13.15
N GLY A 598 0.17 4.84 14.09
CA GLY A 598 -0.35 4.93 15.46
C GLY A 598 -0.26 3.62 16.27
N ILE A 599 0.65 2.71 15.89
CA ILE A 599 0.85 1.43 16.58
C ILE A 599 2.29 1.34 17.07
N ALA A 600 2.45 1.00 18.35
CA ALA A 600 3.76 0.71 18.90
C ALA A 600 4.28 -0.62 18.36
N PRO A 601 5.61 -0.76 18.11
CA PRO A 601 6.20 -2.04 17.82
C PRO A 601 5.89 -3.05 18.95
N GLY A 602 5.33 -4.22 18.58
CA GLY A 602 4.98 -5.23 19.58
C GLY A 602 3.64 -5.02 20.27
N ASP A 603 2.64 -4.46 19.57
CA ASP A 603 1.28 -4.28 20.08
C ASP A 603 0.72 -5.55 20.76
N PRO A 604 0.50 -5.53 22.10
CA PRO A 604 0.16 -6.73 22.84
C PRO A 604 -1.21 -7.29 22.49
N LEU A 605 -2.15 -6.45 22.08
CA LEU A 605 -3.49 -6.91 21.71
C LEU A 605 -3.49 -7.69 20.40
N SER A 606 -2.79 -7.18 19.37
CA SER A 606 -2.66 -7.89 18.09
C SER A 606 -1.90 -9.21 18.26
N LEU A 607 -0.83 -9.23 19.07
CA LEU A 607 -0.07 -10.43 19.39
C LEU A 607 -0.94 -11.46 20.12
N ALA A 608 -1.69 -11.04 21.14
CA ALA A 608 -2.57 -11.94 21.92
C ALA A 608 -3.69 -12.52 21.06
N LEU A 609 -4.41 -11.69 20.31
CA LEU A 609 -5.52 -12.15 19.46
C LEU A 609 -5.06 -13.12 18.37
N ALA A 610 -3.94 -12.82 17.69
CA ALA A 610 -3.37 -13.71 16.68
C ALA A 610 -2.93 -15.05 17.29
N THR A 611 -2.26 -15.01 18.45
CA THR A 611 -1.82 -16.21 19.16
C THR A 611 -3.00 -17.06 19.61
N LEU A 612 -4.05 -16.45 20.17
CA LEU A 612 -5.27 -17.15 20.60
C LEU A 612 -6.02 -17.75 19.40
N ALA A 613 -6.15 -17.02 18.29
CA ALA A 613 -6.82 -17.51 17.09
C ALA A 613 -6.09 -18.75 16.50
N LEU A 614 -4.76 -18.69 16.38
CA LEU A 614 -3.98 -19.82 15.89
C LEU A 614 -3.95 -20.98 16.90
N ALA A 615 -3.93 -20.72 18.21
CA ALA A 615 -4.03 -21.73 19.24
C ALA A 615 -5.37 -22.48 19.17
N ALA A 616 -6.46 -21.76 18.98
CA ALA A 616 -7.79 -22.34 18.79
C ALA A 616 -7.84 -23.22 17.52
N ALA A 617 -7.30 -22.75 16.40
CA ALA A 617 -7.19 -23.52 15.17
C ALA A 617 -6.34 -24.79 15.35
N ALA A 618 -5.23 -24.70 16.05
CA ALA A 618 -4.36 -25.84 16.36
C ALA A 618 -5.07 -26.86 17.30
N ALA A 619 -5.78 -26.37 18.32
CA ALA A 619 -6.56 -27.22 19.22
C ALA A 619 -7.67 -27.96 18.47
N LEU A 620 -8.45 -27.27 17.63
CA LEU A 620 -9.51 -27.89 16.82
C LEU A 620 -8.93 -28.95 15.87
N SER A 621 -7.80 -28.65 15.20
CA SER A 621 -7.15 -29.57 14.28
C SER A 621 -6.58 -30.80 14.95
N GLY A 622 -6.08 -30.67 16.18
CA GLY A 622 -5.58 -31.81 16.99
C GLY A 622 -6.69 -32.61 17.61
N TYR A 623 -7.83 -31.99 17.95
CA TYR A 623 -8.94 -32.63 18.64
C TYR A 623 -9.61 -33.74 17.80
N VAL A 624 -9.82 -33.51 16.50
CA VAL A 624 -10.49 -34.49 15.63
C VAL A 624 -9.74 -35.84 15.57
N PRO A 625 -8.42 -35.89 15.27
CA PRO A 625 -7.69 -37.17 15.32
C PRO A 625 -7.56 -37.74 16.74
N ALA A 626 -7.49 -36.90 17.77
CA ALA A 626 -7.43 -37.31 19.15
C ALA A 626 -8.72 -38.03 19.58
N PHE A 627 -9.87 -37.48 19.19
CA PHE A 627 -11.17 -38.06 19.47
C PHE A 627 -11.39 -39.38 18.71
N ARG A 628 -10.94 -39.48 17.46
CA ARG A 628 -10.96 -40.75 16.70
C ARG A 628 -10.07 -41.80 17.36
N ALA A 629 -8.89 -41.43 17.86
CA ALA A 629 -7.99 -42.32 18.59
C ALA A 629 -8.63 -42.90 19.86
N ALA A 630 -9.39 -42.10 20.61
CA ALA A 630 -10.06 -42.50 21.83
C ALA A 630 -11.27 -43.43 21.60
N ARG A 631 -11.73 -43.60 20.35
CA ARG A 631 -12.86 -44.51 19.96
C ARG A 631 -12.40 -45.76 19.24
N ILE A 632 -11.10 -46.04 19.19
CA ILE A 632 -10.58 -47.28 18.59
C ILE A 632 -10.97 -48.46 19.47
N ASP A 633 -11.52 -49.50 18.85
CA ASP A 633 -11.78 -50.76 19.54
C ASP A 633 -10.45 -51.43 19.94
N PRO A 634 -10.19 -51.66 21.25
CA PRO A 634 -8.94 -52.27 21.72
C PRO A 634 -8.70 -53.68 21.14
N ILE A 635 -9.77 -54.45 20.94
CA ILE A 635 -9.70 -55.85 20.43
C ILE A 635 -9.36 -55.80 18.93
N GLY A 636 -9.99 -54.90 18.19
CA GLY A 636 -9.68 -54.66 16.77
C GLY A 636 -8.26 -54.16 16.55
N ALA A 637 -7.77 -53.27 17.42
CA ALA A 637 -6.42 -52.69 17.33
C ALA A 637 -5.29 -53.72 17.58
N LEU A 638 -5.55 -54.76 18.34
CA LEU A 638 -4.60 -55.85 18.63
C LEU A 638 -4.61 -56.95 17.55
N LYS A 639 -5.69 -57.08 16.76
CA LYS A 639 -5.84 -58.03 15.64
C LYS A 639 -5.37 -57.50 14.28
N TYR A 640 -4.98 -56.22 14.16
CA TYR A 640 -4.46 -55.65 12.93
C TYR A 640 -3.03 -56.14 12.70
N GLU A 641 -2.88 -57.17 11.85
CA GLU A 641 -1.60 -57.60 11.23
C GLU A 641 -1.17 -56.63 10.13
#